data_0f735fd187cbe4a18727f3a39748b954
#
_entry.id   0f735fd187cbe4a18727f3a39748b954
#
_cell.length_a   1.000
_cell.length_b   1.000
_cell.length_c   1.000
_cell.angle_alpha   90.00
_cell.angle_beta   90.00
_cell.angle_gamma   90.00
#
_symmetry.space_group_name_H-M   'P 1'
#
loop_
_entity.id
_entity.type
_entity.pdbx_description
1 polymer ?
#
loop_
_entity_poly.entity_id
_entity_poly.type
_entity_poly.pdbx_seq_one_letter_code
_entity_poly.pdbx_strand_id
1 'polypeptide(L)'
;MIVEIGHFALIVSLAMAVLLSILPLIGASRNNILLMNTARPLSWGMFLLLALSFGVLLWAFYSNDFTLTYVATNSNSQLPWYYRLTAVWGAHEGSLLLWVLIQAIWTVAVATFSRGMPQESVARVLAVMGMISVGFLLFIIVTSNPFLRTLPFFPVDGRDLNPLLQDPGLIIHPPMLYMGYVGFSVAFSFAIASLMTGRLDTAWARWSRPWTTAAWLFLTLGIALGSWWAYYELGWGGWWFWDPVENASFMPWLAGTALMHSLAVTEKRGTFKAWTVLLAISAFSLSLLGTFLVRSGILVSVHAFASDPSRGMFILLFLVFVIGGSLLLFAVKGSKVRSRGHFELVSRENTLLANNVLLIAGLVVVLIGTLLPLVHKQIGLGSVSIGAPFFDLLFAWLMVPFAFFLGIGPLIRWKRDNLSGLAKPMLVSGLASLILAYVLVALLADFFQFMAYIGWVMALWIIFMHGFELYQRATHRHSFTVGVTKLQRSHWAMMFGHIGLAVSIIGIAMVQNYSIERDVRLAPGQSYNIQGYDFYFKGIKDKNGPNYDGFVADFKVSHQGEYLNTLHAEKRFYRTARSMMTEAAIDRGLTRDLYIAMGERLDDDKSWAVRIYYKPFVRWIWAGALLMALAGVIAISDKRYRFRKNTKMQEA
;
A
#
# COMPACT_ATOMS: atom_id res chain seq x y z
N MET A 1 -32.56 -11.90 15.44
CA MET A 1 -31.95 -11.41 16.71
C MET A 1 -30.45 -11.19 16.65
N ILE A 2 -29.62 -12.12 16.12
CA ILE A 2 -28.14 -11.93 16.08
C ILE A 2 -27.75 -10.73 15.22
N VAL A 3 -28.36 -10.56 14.07
CA VAL A 3 -28.09 -9.46 13.14
C VAL A 3 -28.42 -8.09 13.76
N GLU A 4 -29.54 -8.01 14.50
CA GLU A 4 -29.96 -6.80 15.21
C GLU A 4 -28.95 -6.40 16.31
N ILE A 5 -28.29 -7.38 16.95
CA ILE A 5 -27.20 -7.13 17.91
C ILE A 5 -26.02 -6.49 17.17
N GLY A 6 -25.66 -6.98 15.97
CA GLY A 6 -24.58 -6.39 15.14
C GLY A 6 -24.86 -4.96 14.72
N HIS A 7 -26.09 -4.68 14.27
CA HIS A 7 -26.53 -3.33 13.91
C HIS A 7 -26.57 -2.39 15.14
N PHE A 8 -27.13 -2.87 16.27
CA PHE A 8 -27.13 -2.11 17.51
C PHE A 8 -25.70 -1.79 17.99
N ALA A 9 -24.80 -2.78 17.94
CA ALA A 9 -23.39 -2.57 18.30
C ALA A 9 -22.71 -1.51 17.40
N LEU A 10 -23.04 -1.47 16.10
CA LEU A 10 -22.58 -0.44 15.18
C LEU A 10 -23.06 0.96 15.59
N ILE A 11 -24.34 1.11 15.94
CA ILE A 11 -24.93 2.39 16.39
C ILE A 11 -24.31 2.83 17.72
N VAL A 12 -24.14 1.92 18.67
CA VAL A 12 -23.54 2.26 19.98
C VAL A 12 -22.05 2.60 19.81
N SER A 13 -21.34 1.98 18.84
CA SER A 13 -19.96 2.35 18.55
C SER A 13 -19.83 3.79 18.03
N LEU A 14 -20.82 4.30 17.29
CA LEU A 14 -20.89 5.72 16.92
C LEU A 14 -21.02 6.61 18.17
N ALA A 15 -21.87 6.28 19.12
CA ALA A 15 -21.99 7.03 20.38
C ALA A 15 -20.66 7.04 21.16
N MET A 16 -19.96 5.88 21.23
CA MET A 16 -18.63 5.80 21.84
C MET A 16 -17.60 6.67 21.10
N ALA A 17 -17.64 6.70 19.77
CA ALA A 17 -16.74 7.56 18.96
C ALA A 17 -17.01 9.05 19.20
N VAL A 18 -18.28 9.45 19.31
CA VAL A 18 -18.67 10.85 19.64
C VAL A 18 -18.17 11.22 21.04
N LEU A 19 -18.37 10.38 22.04
CA LEU A 19 -17.87 10.62 23.39
C LEU A 19 -16.33 10.68 23.42
N LEU A 20 -15.65 9.81 22.68
CA LEU A 20 -14.18 9.82 22.52
C LEU A 20 -13.69 11.10 21.86
N SER A 21 -14.46 11.67 20.93
CA SER A 21 -14.11 12.92 20.26
C SER A 21 -14.23 14.14 21.19
N ILE A 22 -15.17 14.13 22.12
CA ILE A 22 -15.57 15.31 22.89
C ILE A 22 -14.95 15.32 24.31
N LEU A 23 -15.15 14.24 25.08
CA LEU A 23 -14.80 14.25 26.51
C LEU A 23 -13.28 14.41 26.75
N PRO A 24 -12.38 13.67 26.09
CA PRO A 24 -10.95 13.84 26.30
C PRO A 24 -10.46 15.20 25.82
N LEU A 25 -11.06 15.79 24.77
CA LEU A 25 -10.70 17.08 24.25
C LEU A 25 -11.07 18.20 25.23
N ILE A 26 -12.28 18.16 25.80
CA ILE A 26 -12.69 19.07 26.89
C ILE A 26 -11.78 18.89 28.10
N GLY A 27 -11.46 17.65 28.47
CA GLY A 27 -10.53 17.34 29.55
C GLY A 27 -9.17 17.97 29.33
N ALA A 28 -8.60 17.83 28.13
CA ALA A 28 -7.31 18.39 27.77
C ALA A 28 -7.32 19.94 27.71
N SER A 29 -8.43 20.57 27.31
CA SER A 29 -8.56 22.02 27.28
C SER A 29 -8.73 22.66 28.67
N ARG A 30 -9.36 21.92 29.61
CA ARG A 30 -9.67 22.38 30.98
C ARG A 30 -8.73 21.78 32.03
N ASN A 31 -7.66 21.07 31.64
CA ASN A 31 -6.76 20.33 32.52
C ASN A 31 -7.50 19.35 33.48
N ASN A 32 -8.62 18.80 33.04
CA ASN A 32 -9.41 17.85 33.83
C ASN A 32 -8.96 16.42 33.59
N ILE A 33 -8.25 15.82 34.55
CA ILE A 33 -7.67 14.49 34.48
C ILE A 33 -8.74 13.41 34.31
N LEU A 34 -9.90 13.54 34.98
CA LEU A 34 -10.99 12.55 34.89
C LEU A 34 -11.52 12.45 33.46
N LEU A 35 -11.77 13.59 32.80
CA LEU A 35 -12.23 13.61 31.42
C LEU A 35 -11.14 13.12 30.46
N MET A 36 -9.87 13.44 30.66
CA MET A 36 -8.78 12.90 29.85
C MET A 36 -8.65 11.37 29.97
N ASN A 37 -8.90 10.83 31.17
CA ASN A 37 -8.86 9.38 31.42
C ASN A 37 -9.95 8.59 30.71
N THR A 38 -11.04 9.22 30.27
CA THR A 38 -12.10 8.53 29.49
C THR A 38 -11.61 8.07 28.11
N ALA A 39 -10.53 8.66 27.58
CA ALA A 39 -10.04 8.37 26.23
C ALA A 39 -9.75 6.87 26.02
N ARG A 40 -9.08 6.21 26.97
CA ARG A 40 -8.70 4.80 26.83
C ARG A 40 -9.90 3.84 26.91
N PRO A 41 -10.74 3.88 27.95
CA PRO A 41 -11.91 3.00 28.00
C PRO A 41 -12.89 3.21 26.85
N LEU A 42 -13.09 4.46 26.37
CA LEU A 42 -13.92 4.74 25.20
C LEU A 42 -13.32 4.14 23.92
N SER A 43 -11.99 4.18 23.76
CA SER A 43 -11.30 3.52 22.62
C SER A 43 -11.53 2.00 22.63
N TRP A 44 -11.40 1.36 23.79
CA TRP A 44 -11.66 -0.08 23.94
C TRP A 44 -13.13 -0.43 23.75
N GLY A 45 -14.06 0.37 24.31
CA GLY A 45 -15.50 0.18 24.11
C GLY A 45 -15.90 0.25 22.65
N MET A 46 -15.44 1.25 21.92
CA MET A 46 -15.67 1.40 20.48
C MET A 46 -15.11 0.19 19.71
N PHE A 47 -13.89 -0.25 20.00
CA PHE A 47 -13.29 -1.41 19.35
C PHE A 47 -14.06 -2.69 19.59
N LEU A 48 -14.45 -2.98 20.84
CA LEU A 48 -15.18 -4.20 21.17
C LEU A 48 -16.55 -4.26 20.50
N LEU A 49 -17.26 -3.14 20.45
CA LEU A 49 -18.54 -3.03 19.75
C LEU A 49 -18.40 -3.20 18.24
N LEU A 50 -17.38 -2.62 17.63
CA LEU A 50 -17.09 -2.80 16.20
C LEU A 50 -16.65 -4.23 15.89
N ALA A 51 -15.84 -4.84 16.75
CA ALA A 51 -15.46 -6.24 16.61
C ALA A 51 -16.68 -7.18 16.73
N LEU A 52 -17.61 -6.89 17.64
CA LEU A 52 -18.88 -7.60 17.74
C LEU A 52 -19.72 -7.42 16.47
N SER A 53 -19.88 -6.18 16.00
CA SER A 53 -20.62 -5.88 14.77
C SER A 53 -20.06 -6.62 13.56
N PHE A 54 -18.74 -6.58 13.38
CA PHE A 54 -18.03 -7.29 12.31
C PHE A 54 -18.16 -8.81 12.46
N GLY A 55 -18.04 -9.34 13.67
CA GLY A 55 -18.20 -10.76 13.96
C GLY A 55 -19.62 -11.27 13.65
N VAL A 56 -20.63 -10.45 13.92
CA VAL A 56 -22.03 -10.77 13.53
C VAL A 56 -22.18 -10.80 12.01
N LEU A 57 -21.56 -9.88 11.28
CA LEU A 57 -21.61 -9.90 9.82
C LEU A 57 -20.86 -11.10 9.23
N LEU A 58 -19.71 -11.49 9.80
CA LEU A 58 -19.01 -12.74 9.46
C LEU A 58 -19.91 -13.97 9.67
N TRP A 59 -20.62 -14.02 10.80
CA TRP A 59 -21.57 -15.09 11.08
C TRP A 59 -22.71 -15.14 10.07
N ALA A 60 -23.28 -13.99 9.68
CA ALA A 60 -24.35 -13.91 8.70
C ALA A 60 -23.91 -14.45 7.32
N PHE A 61 -22.70 -14.15 6.89
CA PHE A 61 -22.13 -14.72 5.66
C PHE A 61 -21.86 -16.23 5.79
N TYR A 62 -21.28 -16.66 6.91
CA TYR A 62 -21.01 -18.07 7.15
C TYR A 62 -22.29 -18.91 7.15
N SER A 63 -23.36 -18.42 7.78
CA SER A 63 -24.66 -19.10 7.89
C SER A 63 -25.59 -18.90 6.68
N ASN A 64 -25.17 -18.14 5.66
CA ASN A 64 -25.98 -17.77 4.49
C ASN A 64 -27.32 -17.10 4.89
N ASP A 65 -27.27 -16.10 5.79
CA ASP A 65 -28.47 -15.34 6.17
C ASP A 65 -28.89 -14.39 5.03
N PHE A 66 -29.58 -14.93 4.02
CA PHE A 66 -30.04 -14.17 2.86
C PHE A 66 -31.17 -13.18 3.17
N THR A 67 -31.60 -13.09 4.41
CA THR A 67 -32.47 -11.99 4.85
C THR A 67 -31.73 -10.65 4.93
N LEU A 68 -30.38 -10.66 4.88
CA LEU A 68 -29.56 -9.47 4.70
C LEU A 68 -29.31 -9.23 3.21
N THR A 69 -29.61 -8.03 2.74
CA THR A 69 -29.36 -7.61 1.35
C THR A 69 -27.90 -7.84 0.97
N TYR A 70 -26.99 -7.49 1.88
CA TYR A 70 -25.55 -7.58 1.64
C TYR A 70 -25.07 -9.03 1.45
N VAL A 71 -25.58 -9.99 2.26
CA VAL A 71 -25.26 -11.41 2.11
C VAL A 71 -25.87 -11.96 0.82
N ALA A 72 -27.15 -11.66 0.58
CA ALA A 72 -27.88 -12.13 -0.61
C ALA A 72 -27.27 -11.66 -1.94
N THR A 73 -26.58 -10.53 -1.95
CA THR A 73 -25.98 -9.96 -3.17
C THR A 73 -24.52 -10.36 -3.39
N ASN A 74 -23.84 -10.93 -2.38
CA ASN A 74 -22.39 -11.20 -2.43
C ASN A 74 -21.98 -12.60 -1.97
N SER A 75 -22.92 -13.51 -1.72
CA SER A 75 -22.64 -14.88 -1.30
C SER A 75 -23.78 -15.81 -1.69
N ASN A 76 -23.47 -17.11 -1.83
CA ASN A 76 -24.45 -18.16 -2.10
C ASN A 76 -24.07 -19.47 -1.41
N SER A 77 -24.97 -20.46 -1.47
CA SER A 77 -24.79 -21.75 -0.79
C SER A 77 -23.65 -22.61 -1.37
N GLN A 78 -23.30 -22.44 -2.65
CA GLN A 78 -22.23 -23.19 -3.31
C GLN A 78 -20.84 -22.57 -3.09
N LEU A 79 -20.77 -21.33 -2.63
CA LEU A 79 -19.49 -20.64 -2.40
C LEU A 79 -18.70 -21.34 -1.29
N PRO A 80 -17.41 -21.67 -1.47
CA PRO A 80 -16.57 -22.26 -0.44
C PRO A 80 -16.57 -21.41 0.85
N TRP A 81 -16.62 -22.05 2.03
CA TRP A 81 -16.79 -21.38 3.31
C TRP A 81 -15.77 -20.28 3.59
N TYR A 82 -14.52 -20.45 3.17
CA TYR A 82 -13.46 -19.45 3.33
C TYR A 82 -13.70 -18.21 2.46
N TYR A 83 -14.27 -18.37 1.26
CA TYR A 83 -14.68 -17.25 0.43
C TYR A 83 -15.98 -16.61 0.93
N ARG A 84 -16.90 -17.37 1.55
CA ARG A 84 -18.04 -16.75 2.27
C ARG A 84 -17.58 -15.79 3.36
N LEU A 85 -16.60 -16.18 4.19
CA LEU A 85 -16.04 -15.30 5.21
C LEU A 85 -15.36 -14.07 4.63
N THR A 86 -14.60 -14.22 3.56
CA THR A 86 -13.86 -13.11 2.97
C THR A 86 -14.71 -12.23 2.06
N ALA A 87 -15.85 -12.73 1.57
CA ALA A 87 -16.87 -11.95 0.89
C ALA A 87 -17.41 -10.79 1.74
N VAL A 88 -17.29 -10.87 3.06
CA VAL A 88 -17.63 -9.75 3.97
C VAL A 88 -16.94 -8.45 3.55
N TRP A 89 -15.70 -8.49 3.05
CA TRP A 89 -15.00 -7.31 2.53
C TRP A 89 -14.85 -7.28 1.02
N GLY A 90 -15.50 -8.21 0.31
CA GLY A 90 -15.48 -8.29 -1.16
C GLY A 90 -16.32 -7.20 -1.84
N ALA A 91 -17.20 -6.51 -1.11
CA ALA A 91 -18.04 -5.45 -1.63
C ALA A 91 -18.07 -4.24 -0.70
N HIS A 92 -18.85 -3.21 -1.05
CA HIS A 92 -18.74 -1.86 -0.50
C HIS A 92 -19.01 -1.78 1.02
N GLU A 93 -20.13 -2.30 1.49
CA GLU A 93 -20.62 -2.10 2.86
C GLU A 93 -19.72 -2.73 3.91
N GLY A 94 -19.39 -4.00 3.72
CA GLY A 94 -18.57 -4.75 4.68
C GLY A 94 -17.10 -4.38 4.62
N SER A 95 -16.58 -3.97 3.43
CA SER A 95 -15.22 -3.47 3.35
C SER A 95 -15.03 -2.15 4.08
N LEU A 96 -16.09 -1.30 4.17
CA LEU A 96 -16.06 -0.10 5.01
C LEU A 96 -16.15 -0.44 6.50
N LEU A 97 -16.94 -1.45 6.87
CA LEU A 97 -16.96 -1.92 8.24
C LEU A 97 -15.59 -2.47 8.68
N LEU A 98 -14.90 -3.21 7.79
CA LEU A 98 -13.51 -3.62 8.02
C LEU A 98 -12.58 -2.40 8.18
N TRP A 99 -12.74 -1.37 7.33
CA TRP A 99 -11.96 -0.13 7.40
C TRP A 99 -12.09 0.54 8.78
N VAL A 100 -13.33 0.68 9.31
CA VAL A 100 -13.56 1.30 10.63
C VAL A 100 -13.10 0.41 11.76
N LEU A 101 -13.21 -0.91 11.62
CA LEU A 101 -12.65 -1.86 12.60
C LEU A 101 -11.12 -1.71 12.68
N ILE A 102 -10.44 -1.57 11.54
CA ILE A 102 -8.99 -1.31 11.49
C ILE A 102 -8.66 0.05 12.12
N GLN A 103 -9.49 1.08 11.89
CA GLN A 103 -9.35 2.38 12.56
C GLN A 103 -9.44 2.23 14.09
N ALA A 104 -10.37 1.42 14.57
CA ALA A 104 -10.49 1.13 15.99
C ALA A 104 -9.31 0.32 16.54
N ILE A 105 -8.76 -0.62 15.77
CA ILE A 105 -7.51 -1.34 16.12
C ILE A 105 -6.35 -0.35 16.30
N TRP A 106 -6.15 0.58 15.37
CA TRP A 106 -5.13 1.62 15.49
C TRP A 106 -5.38 2.52 16.72
N THR A 107 -6.64 2.87 16.97
CA THR A 107 -7.04 3.70 18.13
C THR A 107 -6.69 3.00 19.44
N VAL A 108 -7.03 1.72 19.59
CA VAL A 108 -6.68 0.91 20.76
C VAL A 108 -5.17 0.69 20.87
N ALA A 109 -4.47 0.50 19.76
CA ALA A 109 -3.02 0.39 19.75
C ALA A 109 -2.37 1.67 20.31
N VAL A 110 -2.80 2.86 19.84
CA VAL A 110 -2.35 4.14 20.40
C VAL A 110 -2.71 4.25 21.87
N ALA A 111 -3.95 3.94 22.28
CA ALA A 111 -4.38 3.99 23.67
C ALA A 111 -3.52 3.11 24.59
N THR A 112 -3.09 1.94 24.10
CA THR A 112 -2.33 0.94 24.85
C THR A 112 -0.85 1.28 24.93
N PHE A 113 -0.24 1.63 23.78
CA PHE A 113 1.21 1.79 23.66
C PHE A 113 1.71 3.21 23.89
N SER A 114 0.84 4.19 24.16
CA SER A 114 1.21 5.59 24.44
C SER A 114 1.31 5.93 25.94
N ARG A 115 1.47 4.94 26.82
CA ARG A 115 1.47 5.15 28.31
C ARG A 115 2.58 6.08 28.80
N GLY A 116 3.70 6.19 28.07
CA GLY A 116 4.82 7.06 28.41
C GLY A 116 4.72 8.50 27.85
N MET A 117 3.62 8.83 27.17
CA MET A 117 3.38 10.17 26.62
C MET A 117 2.59 11.04 27.61
N PRO A 118 2.71 12.38 27.51
CA PRO A 118 1.87 13.28 28.28
C PRO A 118 0.37 12.99 28.05
N GLN A 119 -0.38 12.88 29.13
CA GLN A 119 -1.78 12.51 29.10
C GLN A 119 -2.63 13.45 28.23
N GLU A 120 -2.35 14.74 28.29
CA GLU A 120 -2.97 15.77 27.45
C GLU A 120 -2.79 15.49 25.95
N SER A 121 -1.59 15.05 25.54
CA SER A 121 -1.29 14.71 24.14
C SER A 121 -2.03 13.46 23.71
N VAL A 122 -2.05 12.41 24.53
CA VAL A 122 -2.77 11.16 24.25
C VAL A 122 -4.26 11.43 24.12
N ALA A 123 -4.83 12.22 25.04
CA ALA A 123 -6.24 12.58 25.02
C ALA A 123 -6.65 13.27 23.71
N ARG A 124 -5.84 14.23 23.23
CA ARG A 124 -6.09 14.92 21.94
C ARG A 124 -5.92 13.99 20.74
N VAL A 125 -4.86 13.17 20.71
CA VAL A 125 -4.66 12.23 19.61
C VAL A 125 -5.84 11.27 19.49
N LEU A 126 -6.27 10.66 20.60
CA LEU A 126 -7.40 9.74 20.62
C LEU A 126 -8.73 10.44 20.28
N ALA A 127 -8.91 11.71 20.71
CA ALA A 127 -10.08 12.49 20.32
C ALA A 127 -10.14 12.76 18.82
N VAL A 128 -9.02 13.07 18.17
CA VAL A 128 -8.97 13.26 16.71
C VAL A 128 -9.24 11.93 15.99
N MET A 129 -8.69 10.80 16.47
CA MET A 129 -9.02 9.48 15.94
C MET A 129 -10.51 9.15 16.11
N GLY A 130 -11.11 9.55 17.23
CA GLY A 130 -12.56 9.48 17.44
C GLY A 130 -13.35 10.27 16.40
N MET A 131 -12.95 11.52 16.10
CA MET A 131 -13.61 12.35 15.07
C MET A 131 -13.57 11.68 13.69
N ILE A 132 -12.45 11.08 13.30
CA ILE A 132 -12.32 10.32 12.07
C ILE A 132 -13.31 9.13 12.09
N SER A 133 -13.36 8.39 13.21
CA SER A 133 -14.29 7.27 13.38
C SER A 133 -15.75 7.70 13.27
N VAL A 134 -16.12 8.86 13.84
CA VAL A 134 -17.48 9.42 13.71
C VAL A 134 -17.85 9.63 12.24
N GLY A 135 -16.97 10.25 11.44
CA GLY A 135 -17.23 10.49 10.02
C GLY A 135 -17.50 9.19 9.26
N PHE A 136 -16.67 8.17 9.43
CA PHE A 136 -16.86 6.89 8.75
C PHE A 136 -18.04 6.07 9.29
N LEU A 137 -18.31 6.09 10.59
CA LEU A 137 -19.48 5.42 11.18
C LEU A 137 -20.79 6.04 10.70
N LEU A 138 -20.86 7.37 10.61
CA LEU A 138 -21.99 8.07 10.00
C LEU A 138 -22.15 7.66 8.53
N PHE A 139 -21.05 7.59 7.77
CA PHE A 139 -21.08 7.15 6.39
C PHE A 139 -21.66 5.72 6.27
N ILE A 140 -21.21 4.78 7.09
CA ILE A 140 -21.71 3.40 7.07
C ILE A 140 -23.20 3.36 7.41
N ILE A 141 -23.61 4.00 8.50
CA ILE A 141 -25.00 3.93 8.99
C ILE A 141 -25.99 4.59 8.01
N VAL A 142 -25.59 5.73 7.41
CA VAL A 142 -26.50 6.53 6.57
C VAL A 142 -26.53 6.06 5.11
N THR A 143 -25.37 5.65 4.55
CA THR A 143 -25.29 5.37 3.11
C THR A 143 -24.91 3.95 2.74
N SER A 144 -24.36 3.17 3.68
CA SER A 144 -23.70 1.89 3.35
C SER A 144 -23.87 0.85 4.45
N ASN A 145 -25.09 0.75 5.00
CA ASN A 145 -25.38 -0.12 6.13
C ASN A 145 -25.39 -1.61 5.73
N PRO A 146 -24.45 -2.44 6.23
CA PRO A 146 -24.36 -3.86 5.87
C PRO A 146 -25.48 -4.71 6.50
N PHE A 147 -26.27 -4.15 7.43
CA PHE A 147 -27.35 -4.85 8.14
C PHE A 147 -28.75 -4.57 7.59
N LEU A 148 -28.84 -4.00 6.36
CA LEU A 148 -30.14 -3.80 5.71
C LEU A 148 -30.82 -5.14 5.40
N ARG A 149 -32.12 -5.22 5.71
CA ARG A 149 -32.95 -6.41 5.51
C ARG A 149 -33.68 -6.39 4.17
N THR A 150 -33.85 -7.56 3.56
CA THR A 150 -34.67 -7.78 2.34
C THR A 150 -36.10 -8.19 2.67
N LEU A 151 -36.50 -8.12 3.94
CA LEU A 151 -37.86 -8.54 4.39
C LEU A 151 -38.96 -7.67 3.76
N PRO A 152 -40.17 -8.24 3.52
CA PRO A 152 -40.58 -9.61 3.90
C PRO A 152 -40.13 -10.71 2.92
N PHE A 153 -39.66 -10.37 1.74
CA PHE A 153 -39.26 -11.35 0.71
C PHE A 153 -37.75 -11.40 0.61
N PHE A 154 -37.17 -12.57 0.79
CA PHE A 154 -35.75 -12.82 0.61
C PHE A 154 -35.55 -14.00 -0.35
N PRO A 155 -34.43 -14.04 -1.09
CA PRO A 155 -34.16 -15.11 -2.06
C PRO A 155 -33.88 -16.43 -1.35
N VAL A 156 -34.20 -17.55 -2.01
CA VAL A 156 -33.90 -18.91 -1.51
C VAL A 156 -32.39 -19.14 -1.46
N ASP A 157 -31.64 -18.58 -2.43
CA ASP A 157 -30.18 -18.58 -2.47
C ASP A 157 -29.70 -17.19 -2.94
N GLY A 158 -28.44 -16.85 -2.61
CA GLY A 158 -27.87 -15.56 -2.95
C GLY A 158 -27.17 -15.55 -4.32
N ARG A 159 -26.65 -14.36 -4.68
CA ARG A 159 -25.81 -14.16 -5.87
C ARG A 159 -24.36 -14.55 -5.59
N ASP A 160 -23.59 -14.72 -6.65
CA ASP A 160 -22.18 -15.07 -6.50
C ASP A 160 -21.32 -13.88 -6.04
N LEU A 161 -20.28 -14.20 -5.27
CA LEU A 161 -19.14 -13.31 -5.16
C LEU A 161 -18.50 -13.17 -6.55
N ASN A 162 -18.06 -11.98 -6.92
CA ASN A 162 -17.36 -11.78 -8.20
C ASN A 162 -16.24 -12.85 -8.35
N PRO A 163 -16.21 -13.63 -9.43
CA PRO A 163 -15.22 -14.69 -9.65
C PRO A 163 -13.76 -14.24 -9.46
N LEU A 164 -13.40 -13.02 -9.90
CA LEU A 164 -12.07 -12.42 -9.67
C LEU A 164 -11.70 -12.33 -8.18
N LEU A 165 -12.69 -12.30 -7.29
CA LEU A 165 -12.49 -12.22 -5.85
C LEU A 165 -12.46 -13.59 -5.17
N GLN A 166 -12.72 -14.69 -5.90
CA GLN A 166 -12.67 -16.05 -5.38
C GLN A 166 -11.24 -16.60 -5.42
N ASP A 167 -10.32 -15.85 -4.84
CA ASP A 167 -8.88 -16.09 -4.84
C ASP A 167 -8.28 -15.80 -3.45
N PRO A 168 -7.17 -16.48 -3.05
CA PRO A 168 -6.44 -16.17 -1.82
C PRO A 168 -5.99 -14.71 -1.70
N GLY A 169 -5.82 -14.00 -2.81
CA GLY A 169 -5.51 -12.56 -2.83
C GLY A 169 -6.57 -11.74 -2.09
N LEU A 170 -7.85 -12.05 -2.24
CA LEU A 170 -8.94 -11.39 -1.50
C LEU A 170 -8.80 -11.57 0.02
N ILE A 171 -8.27 -12.71 0.47
CA ILE A 171 -8.14 -13.00 1.91
C ILE A 171 -7.13 -12.04 2.55
N ILE A 172 -6.01 -11.77 1.88
CA ILE A 172 -4.83 -11.14 2.49
C ILE A 172 -4.65 -9.68 2.07
N HIS A 173 -4.80 -9.37 0.76
CA HIS A 173 -4.47 -8.05 0.22
C HIS A 173 -5.31 -6.91 0.81
N PRO A 174 -6.67 -6.94 0.84
CA PRO A 174 -7.45 -5.82 1.33
C PRO A 174 -7.21 -5.50 2.81
N PRO A 175 -7.13 -6.47 3.74
CA PRO A 175 -6.77 -6.19 5.12
C PRO A 175 -5.38 -5.54 5.27
N MET A 176 -4.36 -6.01 4.53
CA MET A 176 -3.02 -5.44 4.56
C MET A 176 -3.00 -4.01 4.02
N LEU A 177 -3.68 -3.77 2.90
CA LEU A 177 -3.80 -2.45 2.30
C LEU A 177 -4.48 -1.46 3.26
N TYR A 178 -5.58 -1.87 3.88
CA TYR A 178 -6.32 -1.02 4.84
C TYR A 178 -5.52 -0.75 6.10
N MET A 179 -4.76 -1.72 6.62
CA MET A 179 -3.83 -1.46 7.73
C MET A 179 -2.87 -0.31 7.42
N GLY A 180 -2.37 -0.22 6.20
CA GLY A 180 -1.51 0.89 5.76
C GLY A 180 -2.27 2.20 5.57
N TYR A 181 -3.34 2.16 4.79
CA TYR A 181 -4.18 3.31 4.45
C TYR A 181 -4.71 4.02 5.69
N VAL A 182 -5.38 3.25 6.54
CA VAL A 182 -5.98 3.73 7.78
C VAL A 182 -4.90 4.14 8.78
N GLY A 183 -3.76 3.46 8.78
CA GLY A 183 -2.66 3.72 9.71
C GLY A 183 -2.11 5.14 9.62
N PHE A 184 -2.20 5.82 8.46
CA PHE A 184 -1.82 7.23 8.34
C PHE A 184 -2.73 8.19 9.12
N SER A 185 -3.93 7.75 9.53
CA SER A 185 -4.78 8.50 10.45
C SER A 185 -4.11 8.77 11.80
N VAL A 186 -3.21 7.87 12.22
CA VAL A 186 -2.44 8.05 13.46
C VAL A 186 -1.46 9.20 13.32
N ALA A 187 -0.64 9.21 12.25
CA ALA A 187 0.31 10.31 11.99
C ALA A 187 -0.41 11.65 11.83
N PHE A 188 -1.54 11.66 11.13
CA PHE A 188 -2.44 12.81 11.02
C PHE A 188 -2.92 13.29 12.39
N SER A 189 -3.44 12.38 13.24
CA SER A 189 -3.97 12.73 14.56
C SER A 189 -2.88 13.30 15.47
N PHE A 190 -1.65 12.78 15.38
CA PHE A 190 -0.49 13.37 16.06
C PHE A 190 -0.19 14.79 15.56
N ALA A 191 -0.27 15.04 14.25
CA ALA A 191 -0.04 16.35 13.67
C ALA A 191 -1.11 17.35 14.11
N ILE A 192 -2.39 16.99 14.05
CA ILE A 192 -3.51 17.84 14.48
C ILE A 192 -3.45 18.15 15.99
N ALA A 193 -3.20 17.13 16.83
CA ALA A 193 -3.05 17.33 18.27
C ALA A 193 -1.90 18.30 18.60
N SER A 194 -0.80 18.24 17.86
CA SER A 194 0.32 19.16 18.03
C SER A 194 0.01 20.57 17.57
N LEU A 195 -0.72 20.75 16.48
CA LEU A 195 -1.21 22.06 16.05
C LEU A 195 -2.15 22.68 17.08
N MET A 196 -3.06 21.88 17.67
CA MET A 196 -3.96 22.35 18.73
C MET A 196 -3.20 22.89 19.95
N THR A 197 -2.10 22.25 20.34
CA THR A 197 -1.27 22.66 21.48
C THR A 197 -0.25 23.73 21.15
N GLY A 198 0.11 23.90 19.88
CA GLY A 198 1.24 24.72 19.43
C GLY A 198 2.60 24.11 19.84
N ARG A 199 2.64 22.86 20.30
CA ARG A 199 3.87 22.14 20.72
C ARG A 199 4.27 21.13 19.65
N LEU A 200 5.31 21.49 18.91
CA LEU A 200 5.96 20.62 17.93
C LEU A 200 7.46 20.55 18.28
N ASP A 201 7.79 19.60 19.13
CA ASP A 201 9.15 19.35 19.58
C ASP A 201 9.72 18.06 18.97
N THR A 202 10.96 17.75 19.30
CA THR A 202 11.63 16.50 18.85
C THR A 202 10.99 15.25 19.45
N ALA A 203 10.33 15.35 20.61
CA ALA A 203 9.63 14.25 21.25
C ALA A 203 8.39 13.85 20.45
N TRP A 204 7.63 14.84 19.96
CA TRP A 204 6.49 14.58 19.07
C TRP A 204 6.90 13.76 17.83
N ALA A 205 7.97 14.15 17.13
CA ALA A 205 8.47 13.44 15.96
C ALA A 205 8.89 12.00 16.33
N ARG A 206 9.52 11.80 17.50
CA ARG A 206 9.90 10.48 18.01
C ARG A 206 8.67 9.61 18.30
N TRP A 207 7.59 10.17 18.84
CA TRP A 207 6.37 9.42 19.13
C TRP A 207 5.59 9.06 17.87
N SER A 208 5.52 9.97 16.90
CA SER A 208 4.80 9.73 15.63
C SER A 208 5.50 8.74 14.71
N ARG A 209 6.83 8.68 14.74
CA ARG A 209 7.65 7.94 13.78
C ARG A 209 7.36 6.43 13.72
N PRO A 210 7.25 5.66 14.82
CA PRO A 210 6.97 4.22 14.75
C PRO A 210 5.60 3.93 14.15
N TRP A 211 4.59 4.75 14.42
CA TRP A 211 3.25 4.61 13.85
C TRP A 211 3.25 4.87 12.34
N THR A 212 3.91 5.94 11.91
CA THR A 212 4.08 6.24 10.49
C THR A 212 4.82 5.12 9.76
N THR A 213 5.87 4.58 10.37
CA THR A 213 6.63 3.46 9.79
C THR A 213 5.78 2.19 9.72
N ALA A 214 4.94 1.91 10.72
CA ALA A 214 4.02 0.78 10.70
C ALA A 214 2.96 0.91 9.60
N ALA A 215 2.35 2.09 9.45
CA ALA A 215 1.41 2.37 8.36
C ALA A 215 2.07 2.19 6.99
N TRP A 216 3.27 2.73 6.82
CA TRP A 216 4.04 2.61 5.58
C TRP A 216 4.42 1.15 5.27
N LEU A 217 4.81 0.37 6.27
CA LEU A 217 5.10 -1.07 6.15
C LEU A 217 3.89 -1.83 5.61
N PHE A 218 2.72 -1.66 6.24
CA PHE A 218 1.50 -2.34 5.81
C PHE A 218 1.06 -1.89 4.42
N LEU A 219 1.21 -0.60 4.09
CA LEU A 219 0.88 -0.10 2.77
C LEU A 219 1.85 -0.63 1.70
N THR A 220 3.15 -0.76 2.00
CA THR A 220 4.14 -1.39 1.12
C THR A 220 3.76 -2.84 0.82
N LEU A 221 3.40 -3.63 1.86
CA LEU A 221 2.93 -5.00 1.68
C LEU A 221 1.60 -5.05 0.93
N GLY A 222 0.66 -4.16 1.25
CA GLY A 222 -0.63 -4.10 0.59
C GLY A 222 -0.49 -3.84 -0.91
N ILE A 223 0.29 -2.83 -1.31
CA ILE A 223 0.56 -2.53 -2.73
C ILE A 223 1.25 -3.70 -3.42
N ALA A 224 2.28 -4.28 -2.81
CA ALA A 224 3.01 -5.42 -3.39
C ALA A 224 2.13 -6.65 -3.57
N LEU A 225 1.27 -6.97 -2.60
CA LEU A 225 0.31 -8.07 -2.68
C LEU A 225 -0.75 -7.83 -3.76
N GLY A 226 -1.26 -6.61 -3.91
CA GLY A 226 -2.22 -6.26 -4.95
C GLY A 226 -1.61 -6.36 -6.35
N SER A 227 -0.39 -5.84 -6.52
CA SER A 227 0.38 -5.98 -7.75
C SER A 227 0.66 -7.45 -8.12
N TRP A 228 1.02 -8.27 -7.13
CA TRP A 228 1.23 -9.71 -7.35
C TRP A 228 -0.08 -10.42 -7.67
N TRP A 229 -1.19 -10.10 -6.99
CA TRP A 229 -2.51 -10.65 -7.26
C TRP A 229 -2.99 -10.30 -8.67
N ALA A 230 -2.92 -9.03 -9.09
CA ALA A 230 -3.25 -8.63 -10.44
C ALA A 230 -2.42 -9.38 -11.50
N TYR A 231 -1.14 -9.63 -11.23
CA TYR A 231 -0.24 -10.34 -12.15
C TYR A 231 -0.68 -11.77 -12.45
N TYR A 232 -1.08 -12.54 -11.45
CA TYR A 232 -1.44 -13.94 -11.69
C TYR A 232 -2.92 -14.16 -11.97
N GLU A 233 -3.81 -13.28 -11.51
CA GLU A 233 -5.26 -13.48 -11.53
C GLU A 233 -5.92 -12.92 -12.79
N LEU A 234 -5.51 -11.72 -13.25
CA LEU A 234 -6.20 -11.05 -14.36
C LEU A 234 -5.94 -11.67 -15.73
N GLY A 235 -4.96 -12.56 -15.89
CA GLY A 235 -4.63 -13.17 -17.16
C GLY A 235 -3.94 -12.24 -18.18
N TRP A 236 -3.64 -10.99 -17.78
CA TRP A 236 -3.06 -9.96 -18.66
C TRP A 236 -1.54 -9.88 -18.58
N GLY A 237 -0.90 -10.64 -17.69
CA GLY A 237 0.54 -10.68 -17.51
C GLY A 237 1.18 -9.35 -17.07
N GLY A 238 0.39 -8.38 -16.67
CA GLY A 238 0.83 -7.10 -16.12
C GLY A 238 0.89 -7.12 -14.59
N TRP A 239 1.82 -6.38 -14.01
CA TRP A 239 1.99 -6.26 -12.57
C TRP A 239 1.58 -4.88 -12.02
N TRP A 240 1.43 -3.86 -12.90
CA TRP A 240 1.00 -2.50 -12.59
C TRP A 240 0.44 -1.84 -13.85
N PHE A 241 -0.74 -1.28 -13.77
CA PHE A 241 -1.47 -0.75 -14.92
C PHE A 241 -1.66 0.78 -14.87
N TRP A 242 -1.17 1.44 -13.84
CA TRP A 242 -1.49 2.83 -13.54
C TRP A 242 -3.00 3.08 -13.45
N ASP A 243 -3.73 2.05 -13.06
CA ASP A 243 -5.16 2.16 -12.78
C ASP A 243 -5.40 3.23 -11.70
N PRO A 244 -6.47 4.04 -11.80
CA PRO A 244 -6.77 5.08 -10.82
C PRO A 244 -6.83 4.58 -9.36
N VAL A 245 -7.22 3.33 -9.11
CA VAL A 245 -7.25 2.74 -7.76
C VAL A 245 -5.86 2.32 -7.30
N GLU A 246 -5.03 1.77 -8.19
CA GLU A 246 -3.61 1.54 -7.92
C GLU A 246 -2.91 2.85 -7.58
N ASN A 247 -3.10 3.88 -8.40
CA ASN A 247 -2.56 5.23 -8.20
C ASN A 247 -3.01 5.82 -6.86
N ALA A 248 -4.29 5.63 -6.49
CA ALA A 248 -4.84 6.07 -5.21
C ALA A 248 -4.11 5.44 -4.02
N SER A 249 -3.59 4.21 -4.15
CA SER A 249 -2.79 3.56 -3.10
C SER A 249 -1.34 4.06 -3.08
N PHE A 250 -0.79 4.38 -4.23
CA PHE A 250 0.59 4.80 -4.38
C PHE A 250 0.85 6.22 -3.88
N MET A 251 -0.11 7.13 -4.06
CA MET A 251 0.01 8.52 -3.59
C MET A 251 0.28 8.65 -2.08
N PRO A 252 -0.50 8.04 -1.16
CA PRO A 252 -0.20 8.09 0.26
C PRO A 252 1.08 7.34 0.63
N TRP A 253 1.52 6.36 -0.14
CA TRP A 253 2.82 5.69 0.04
C TRP A 253 3.98 6.66 -0.24
N LEU A 254 3.92 7.45 -1.30
CA LEU A 254 4.92 8.50 -1.63
C LEU A 254 4.96 9.58 -0.55
N ALA A 255 3.80 10.10 -0.13
CA ALA A 255 3.69 11.06 0.95
C ALA A 255 4.19 10.50 2.29
N GLY A 256 3.88 9.25 2.60
CA GLY A 256 4.34 8.53 3.78
C GLY A 256 5.85 8.32 3.80
N THR A 257 6.46 8.03 2.65
CA THR A 257 7.91 7.92 2.49
C THR A 257 8.59 9.26 2.78
N ALA A 258 8.09 10.35 2.20
CA ALA A 258 8.56 11.70 2.47
C ALA A 258 8.38 12.07 3.96
N LEU A 259 7.24 11.70 4.56
CA LEU A 259 6.94 11.91 5.96
C LEU A 259 7.93 11.18 6.89
N MET A 260 8.28 9.93 6.62
CA MET A 260 9.26 9.18 7.41
C MET A 260 10.63 9.87 7.41
N HIS A 261 11.09 10.36 6.26
CA HIS A 261 12.34 11.10 6.14
C HIS A 261 12.27 12.44 6.88
N SER A 262 11.17 13.17 6.72
CA SER A 262 10.95 14.47 7.41
C SER A 262 10.86 14.30 8.93
N LEU A 263 10.19 13.25 9.44
CA LEU A 263 10.15 12.92 10.87
C LEU A 263 11.55 12.60 11.41
N ALA A 264 12.41 11.92 10.63
CA ALA A 264 13.79 11.65 11.05
C ALA A 264 14.63 12.93 11.18
N VAL A 265 14.44 13.91 10.29
CA VAL A 265 15.09 15.24 10.38
C VAL A 265 14.53 16.01 11.56
N THR A 266 13.22 16.06 11.74
CA THR A 266 12.57 16.77 12.86
C THR A 266 12.99 16.19 14.22
N GLU A 267 13.06 14.86 14.35
CA GLU A 267 13.51 14.20 15.58
C GLU A 267 14.97 14.54 15.93
N LYS A 268 15.87 14.52 14.95
CA LYS A 268 17.31 14.67 15.18
C LYS A 268 17.79 16.11 15.21
N ARG A 269 17.11 16.99 14.46
CA ARG A 269 17.58 18.35 14.17
C ARG A 269 16.63 19.45 14.61
N GLY A 270 15.34 19.13 14.85
CA GLY A 270 14.31 20.12 15.15
C GLY A 270 13.96 21.02 13.96
N THR A 271 14.42 20.67 12.75
CA THR A 271 14.09 21.33 11.48
C THR A 271 12.92 20.62 10.78
N PHE A 272 12.39 21.17 9.68
CA PHE A 272 11.29 20.66 8.85
C PHE A 272 9.93 20.53 9.55
N LYS A 273 9.72 21.14 10.70
CA LYS A 273 8.50 20.98 11.50
C LYS A 273 7.21 21.23 10.70
N ALA A 274 7.11 22.37 10.04
CA ALA A 274 5.94 22.73 9.22
C ALA A 274 5.75 21.74 8.06
N TRP A 275 6.85 21.39 7.38
CA TRP A 275 6.85 20.41 6.30
C TRP A 275 6.38 19.03 6.77
N THR A 276 6.86 18.58 7.93
CA THR A 276 6.46 17.30 8.54
C THR A 276 4.96 17.27 8.86
N VAL A 277 4.41 18.36 9.39
CA VAL A 277 2.96 18.46 9.64
C VAL A 277 2.16 18.42 8.36
N LEU A 278 2.56 19.18 7.34
CA LEU A 278 1.88 19.17 6.04
C LEU A 278 1.93 17.79 5.39
N LEU A 279 3.07 17.08 5.45
CA LEU A 279 3.19 15.72 4.95
C LEU A 279 2.29 14.72 5.70
N ALA A 280 2.14 14.87 7.03
CA ALA A 280 1.24 14.03 7.81
C ALA A 280 -0.23 14.29 7.45
N ILE A 281 -0.61 15.56 7.24
CA ILE A 281 -1.94 15.92 6.75
C ILE A 281 -2.15 15.34 5.34
N SER A 282 -1.18 15.52 4.44
CA SER A 282 -1.27 15.05 3.05
C SER A 282 -1.40 13.52 2.96
N ALA A 283 -0.60 12.75 3.71
CA ALA A 283 -0.62 11.30 3.66
C ALA A 283 -2.02 10.73 3.99
N PHE A 284 -2.66 11.24 5.04
CA PHE A 284 -4.01 10.82 5.39
C PHE A 284 -5.08 11.39 4.46
N SER A 285 -4.94 12.66 4.03
CA SER A 285 -5.84 13.27 3.06
C SER A 285 -5.87 12.51 1.73
N LEU A 286 -4.71 12.01 1.27
CA LEU A 286 -4.62 11.17 0.07
C LEU A 286 -5.23 9.78 0.29
N SER A 287 -5.14 9.21 1.50
CA SER A 287 -5.88 7.99 1.84
C SER A 287 -7.40 8.22 1.80
N LEU A 288 -7.90 9.36 2.27
CA LEU A 288 -9.31 9.74 2.14
C LEU A 288 -9.71 9.99 0.69
N LEU A 289 -8.87 10.69 -0.08
CA LEU A 289 -9.09 10.88 -1.51
C LEU A 289 -9.18 9.54 -2.25
N GLY A 290 -8.28 8.61 -1.96
CA GLY A 290 -8.33 7.26 -2.51
C GLY A 290 -9.64 6.54 -2.13
N THR A 291 -10.08 6.66 -0.88
CA THR A 291 -11.37 6.14 -0.44
C THR A 291 -12.53 6.77 -1.23
N PHE A 292 -12.50 8.07 -1.49
CA PHE A 292 -13.47 8.76 -2.35
C PHE A 292 -13.46 8.21 -3.78
N LEU A 293 -12.28 8.13 -4.39
CA LEU A 293 -12.14 7.68 -5.77
C LEU A 293 -12.71 6.26 -5.97
N VAL A 294 -12.36 5.33 -5.07
CA VAL A 294 -12.83 3.94 -5.14
C VAL A 294 -14.33 3.80 -4.87
N ARG A 295 -14.90 4.62 -3.97
CA ARG A 295 -16.26 4.45 -3.44
C ARG A 295 -17.33 5.28 -4.13
N SER A 296 -16.94 6.35 -4.83
CA SER A 296 -17.88 7.21 -5.53
C SER A 296 -18.43 6.60 -6.83
N GLY A 297 -17.78 5.55 -7.35
CA GLY A 297 -18.11 4.96 -8.65
C GLY A 297 -17.90 5.92 -9.84
N ILE A 298 -17.17 7.01 -9.66
CA ILE A 298 -16.87 7.99 -10.71
C ILE A 298 -15.80 7.46 -11.67
N LEU A 299 -14.93 6.56 -11.18
CA LEU A 299 -13.83 5.98 -11.94
C LEU A 299 -14.25 4.74 -12.72
N VAL A 300 -13.70 4.61 -13.93
CA VAL A 300 -13.70 3.34 -14.66
C VAL A 300 -12.45 2.56 -14.23
N SER A 301 -12.65 1.51 -13.44
CA SER A 301 -11.59 0.64 -12.94
C SER A 301 -12.15 -0.74 -12.63
N VAL A 302 -11.33 -1.78 -12.78
CA VAL A 302 -11.68 -3.14 -12.34
C VAL A 302 -11.90 -3.25 -10.82
N HIS A 303 -11.40 -2.28 -10.06
CA HIS A 303 -11.53 -2.16 -8.61
C HIS A 303 -12.69 -1.25 -8.17
N ALA A 304 -13.37 -0.57 -9.11
CA ALA A 304 -14.42 0.38 -8.77
C ALA A 304 -15.69 -0.35 -8.34
N PHE A 305 -16.35 0.19 -7.30
CA PHE A 305 -17.69 -0.24 -6.92
C PHE A 305 -18.74 0.44 -7.80
N ALA A 306 -19.97 -0.08 -7.76
CA ALA A 306 -21.08 0.53 -8.47
C ALA A 306 -21.23 2.02 -8.12
N SER A 307 -21.55 2.85 -9.12
CA SER A 307 -21.71 4.29 -8.94
C SER A 307 -22.91 4.60 -8.04
N ASP A 308 -22.67 5.38 -7.00
CA ASP A 308 -23.69 5.89 -6.09
C ASP A 308 -23.37 7.35 -5.74
N PRO A 309 -24.09 8.31 -6.33
CA PRO A 309 -23.81 9.73 -6.11
C PRO A 309 -23.93 10.17 -4.63
N SER A 310 -24.80 9.52 -3.85
CA SER A 310 -24.99 9.86 -2.42
C SER A 310 -23.77 9.51 -1.60
N ARG A 311 -23.19 8.34 -1.86
CA ARG A 311 -21.92 7.87 -1.26
C ARG A 311 -20.76 8.79 -1.63
N GLY A 312 -20.67 9.15 -2.92
CA GLY A 312 -19.64 10.07 -3.41
C GLY A 312 -19.72 11.44 -2.74
N MET A 313 -20.92 12.02 -2.66
CA MET A 313 -21.13 13.33 -2.03
C MET A 313 -20.78 13.33 -0.54
N PHE A 314 -21.17 12.29 0.22
CA PHE A 314 -20.85 12.19 1.64
C PHE A 314 -19.33 12.18 1.87
N ILE A 315 -18.60 11.31 1.15
CA ILE A 315 -17.14 11.22 1.31
C ILE A 315 -16.45 12.51 0.86
N LEU A 316 -16.94 13.16 -0.20
CA LEU A 316 -16.41 14.44 -0.67
C LEU A 316 -16.56 15.53 0.40
N LEU A 317 -17.72 15.64 1.02
CA LEU A 317 -17.95 16.58 2.13
C LEU A 317 -17.04 16.25 3.31
N PHE A 318 -16.93 14.99 3.68
CA PHE A 318 -16.03 14.56 4.75
C PHE A 318 -14.56 14.90 4.46
N LEU A 319 -14.12 14.70 3.23
CA LEU A 319 -12.79 15.08 2.75
C LEU A 319 -12.56 16.60 2.84
N VAL A 320 -13.54 17.41 2.41
CA VAL A 320 -13.48 18.87 2.53
C VAL A 320 -13.36 19.30 4.00
N PHE A 321 -14.12 18.69 4.91
CA PHE A 321 -14.03 18.97 6.34
C PHE A 321 -12.66 18.59 6.91
N VAL A 322 -12.13 17.42 6.60
CA VAL A 322 -10.86 16.94 7.13
C VAL A 322 -9.71 17.78 6.58
N ILE A 323 -9.63 17.95 5.26
CA ILE A 323 -8.55 18.73 4.62
C ILE A 323 -8.70 20.22 4.97
N GLY A 324 -9.87 20.80 4.73
CA GLY A 324 -10.13 22.21 4.97
C GLY A 324 -9.92 22.60 6.42
N GLY A 325 -10.44 21.81 7.36
CA GLY A 325 -10.26 22.02 8.80
C GLY A 325 -8.80 21.91 9.23
N SER A 326 -8.06 20.94 8.69
CA SER A 326 -6.64 20.73 8.98
C SER A 326 -5.76 21.85 8.45
N LEU A 327 -5.99 22.29 7.21
CA LEU A 327 -5.25 23.39 6.59
C LEU A 327 -5.59 24.72 7.24
N LEU A 328 -6.85 24.96 7.62
CA LEU A 328 -7.26 26.13 8.39
C LEU A 328 -6.56 26.16 9.75
N LEU A 329 -6.55 25.02 10.47
CA LEU A 329 -5.82 24.91 11.74
C LEU A 329 -4.33 25.17 11.56
N PHE A 330 -3.73 24.65 10.48
CA PHE A 330 -2.34 24.91 10.14
C PHE A 330 -2.10 26.39 9.83
N ALA A 331 -2.97 27.03 9.07
CA ALA A 331 -2.85 28.46 8.75
C ALA A 331 -2.90 29.34 10.02
N VAL A 332 -3.82 29.02 10.96
CA VAL A 332 -3.97 29.80 12.22
C VAL A 332 -2.85 29.52 13.22
N LYS A 333 -2.35 28.27 13.30
CA LYS A 333 -1.37 27.85 14.32
C LYS A 333 0.03 27.64 13.79
N GLY A 334 0.26 27.65 12.49
CA GLY A 334 1.52 27.33 11.83
C GLY A 334 2.67 28.27 12.20
N SER A 335 2.38 29.52 12.57
CA SER A 335 3.39 30.47 13.08
C SER A 335 4.10 29.96 14.34
N LYS A 336 3.42 29.13 15.17
CA LYS A 336 3.98 28.49 16.37
C LYS A 336 4.87 27.28 16.07
N VAL A 337 4.85 26.81 14.83
CA VAL A 337 5.50 25.57 14.36
C VAL A 337 6.80 25.86 13.60
N ARG A 338 7.33 27.09 13.69
CA ARG A 338 8.53 27.49 12.95
C ARG A 338 9.77 26.73 13.40
N SER A 339 10.57 26.28 12.42
CA SER A 339 11.89 25.71 12.62
C SER A 339 12.93 26.82 12.80
N ARG A 340 13.86 26.66 13.76
CA ARG A 340 14.93 27.65 14.04
C ARG A 340 16.32 27.14 13.65
N GLY A 341 16.43 26.09 12.85
CA GLY A 341 17.71 25.49 12.46
C GLY A 341 18.23 26.04 11.14
N HIS A 342 19.55 26.24 11.04
CA HIS A 342 20.25 26.51 9.79
C HIS A 342 21.03 25.28 9.33
N PHE A 343 21.05 25.01 8.04
CA PHE A 343 21.84 23.98 7.40
C PHE A 343 22.37 24.51 6.06
N GLU A 344 23.53 24.03 5.66
CA GLU A 344 24.16 24.44 4.40
C GLU A 344 23.63 23.61 3.22
N LEU A 345 23.94 24.07 2.01
CA LEU A 345 23.55 23.40 0.77
C LEU A 345 24.08 21.96 0.72
N VAL A 346 25.35 21.76 1.12
CA VAL A 346 25.92 20.43 1.27
C VAL A 346 25.70 19.93 2.70
N SER A 347 24.56 19.31 2.91
CA SER A 347 24.15 18.75 4.22
C SER A 347 23.19 17.61 4.01
N ARG A 348 23.10 16.71 5.01
CA ARG A 348 22.11 15.61 4.97
C ARG A 348 20.69 16.14 4.98
N GLU A 349 20.43 17.24 5.68
CA GLU A 349 19.13 17.90 5.69
C GLU A 349 18.70 18.30 4.28
N ASN A 350 19.58 18.96 3.53
CA ASN A 350 19.26 19.39 2.17
C ASN A 350 19.09 18.21 1.20
N THR A 351 19.90 17.15 1.33
CA THR A 351 19.73 15.93 0.52
C THR A 351 18.40 15.25 0.79
N LEU A 352 17.97 15.18 2.07
CA LEU A 352 16.66 14.65 2.45
C LEU A 352 15.52 15.55 1.96
N LEU A 353 15.72 16.87 1.96
CA LEU A 353 14.74 17.80 1.38
C LEU A 353 14.61 17.60 -0.14
N ALA A 354 15.73 17.46 -0.86
CA ALA A 354 15.71 17.20 -2.29
C ALA A 354 14.95 15.90 -2.62
N ASN A 355 15.23 14.81 -1.89
CA ASN A 355 14.48 13.57 -2.05
C ASN A 355 12.98 13.73 -1.72
N ASN A 356 12.63 14.47 -0.67
CA ASN A 356 11.23 14.75 -0.35
C ASN A 356 10.54 15.54 -1.46
N VAL A 357 11.22 16.54 -2.05
CA VAL A 357 10.68 17.31 -3.17
C VAL A 357 10.44 16.41 -4.38
N LEU A 358 11.38 15.51 -4.71
CA LEU A 358 11.22 14.55 -5.81
C LEU A 358 10.07 13.57 -5.57
N LEU A 359 9.91 13.07 -4.33
CA LEU A 359 8.77 12.22 -3.96
C LEU A 359 7.43 12.95 -4.11
N ILE A 360 7.38 14.23 -3.71
CA ILE A 360 6.17 15.04 -3.87
C ILE A 360 5.94 15.41 -5.34
N ALA A 361 6.98 15.64 -6.13
CA ALA A 361 6.84 15.83 -7.58
C ALA A 361 6.23 14.58 -8.24
N GLY A 362 6.73 13.38 -7.90
CA GLY A 362 6.14 12.12 -8.36
C GLY A 362 4.68 11.96 -7.92
N LEU A 363 4.37 12.29 -6.65
CA LEU A 363 3.01 12.29 -6.15
C LEU A 363 2.09 13.23 -6.95
N VAL A 364 2.55 14.46 -7.25
CA VAL A 364 1.79 15.44 -8.05
C VAL A 364 1.54 14.94 -9.47
N VAL A 365 2.53 14.29 -10.09
CA VAL A 365 2.37 13.65 -11.42
C VAL A 365 1.26 12.60 -11.37
N VAL A 366 1.28 11.70 -10.36
CA VAL A 366 0.25 10.68 -10.19
C VAL A 366 -1.12 11.31 -9.92
N LEU A 367 -1.19 12.31 -9.05
CA LEU A 367 -2.42 13.01 -8.70
C LEU A 367 -3.06 13.68 -9.93
N ILE A 368 -2.27 14.45 -10.66
CA ILE A 368 -2.75 15.13 -11.88
C ILE A 368 -3.17 14.11 -12.93
N GLY A 369 -2.33 13.11 -13.24
CA GLY A 369 -2.64 12.09 -14.23
C GLY A 369 -3.90 11.28 -13.90
N THR A 370 -4.17 11.08 -12.60
CA THR A 370 -5.37 10.34 -12.16
C THR A 370 -6.63 11.21 -12.15
N LEU A 371 -6.54 12.47 -11.72
CA LEU A 371 -7.71 13.35 -11.57
C LEU A 371 -8.04 14.12 -12.84
N LEU A 372 -7.08 14.43 -13.69
CA LEU A 372 -7.30 15.23 -14.89
C LEU A 372 -8.39 14.66 -15.82
N PRO A 373 -8.44 13.35 -16.12
CA PRO A 373 -9.52 12.77 -16.91
C PRO A 373 -10.90 13.00 -16.29
N LEU A 374 -11.02 12.90 -14.97
CA LEU A 374 -12.27 13.13 -14.25
C LEU A 374 -12.73 14.59 -14.33
N VAL A 375 -11.81 15.51 -14.01
CA VAL A 375 -12.11 16.95 -14.06
C VAL A 375 -12.49 17.36 -15.47
N HIS A 376 -11.74 16.93 -16.48
CA HIS A 376 -11.97 17.24 -17.88
C HIS A 376 -13.37 16.81 -18.35
N LYS A 377 -13.80 15.60 -17.95
CA LYS A 377 -15.15 15.09 -18.24
C LYS A 377 -16.22 15.90 -17.51
N GLN A 378 -16.01 16.25 -16.23
CA GLN A 378 -17.01 16.95 -15.41
C GLN A 378 -17.26 18.40 -15.85
N ILE A 379 -16.23 19.08 -16.38
CA ILE A 379 -16.38 20.45 -16.91
C ILE A 379 -16.83 20.50 -18.37
N GLY A 380 -17.20 19.35 -18.96
CA GLY A 380 -17.80 19.28 -20.30
C GLY A 380 -16.79 19.37 -21.46
N LEU A 381 -15.48 19.22 -21.21
CA LEU A 381 -14.44 19.25 -22.25
C LEU A 381 -14.25 17.91 -22.99
N GLY A 382 -15.09 16.91 -22.69
CA GLY A 382 -15.02 15.58 -23.27
C GLY A 382 -14.22 14.58 -22.44
N SER A 383 -13.97 13.38 -22.99
CA SER A 383 -13.20 12.33 -22.32
C SER A 383 -11.75 12.35 -22.80
N VAL A 384 -10.81 12.39 -21.85
CA VAL A 384 -9.37 12.22 -22.06
C VAL A 384 -8.93 10.97 -21.32
N SER A 385 -8.03 10.18 -21.91
CA SER A 385 -7.40 9.03 -21.26
C SER A 385 -5.91 9.32 -21.05
N ILE A 386 -5.45 9.13 -19.81
CA ILE A 386 -4.04 9.20 -19.45
C ILE A 386 -3.61 7.81 -19.01
N GLY A 387 -2.76 7.15 -19.80
CA GLY A 387 -2.32 5.78 -19.59
C GLY A 387 -0.86 5.66 -19.18
N ALA A 388 -0.40 4.41 -19.13
CA ALA A 388 0.95 4.03 -18.71
C ALA A 388 2.09 4.85 -19.36
N PRO A 389 2.09 5.17 -20.68
CA PRO A 389 3.20 5.92 -21.29
C PRO A 389 3.48 7.27 -20.63
N PHE A 390 2.44 7.97 -20.16
CA PHE A 390 2.59 9.25 -19.47
C PHE A 390 3.30 9.07 -18.11
N PHE A 391 2.84 8.11 -17.32
CA PHE A 391 3.39 7.87 -15.99
C PHE A 391 4.81 7.29 -16.08
N ASP A 392 5.02 6.30 -16.93
CA ASP A 392 6.31 5.61 -17.09
C ASP A 392 7.41 6.58 -17.49
N LEU A 393 7.13 7.48 -18.46
CA LEU A 393 8.10 8.47 -18.91
C LEU A 393 8.49 9.45 -17.80
N LEU A 394 7.50 10.02 -17.10
CA LEU A 394 7.76 11.03 -16.07
C LEU A 394 8.42 10.42 -14.84
N PHE A 395 7.99 9.22 -14.42
CA PHE A 395 8.62 8.51 -13.31
C PHE A 395 10.05 8.08 -13.62
N ALA A 396 10.33 7.57 -14.81
CA ALA A 396 11.69 7.19 -15.20
C ALA A 396 12.66 8.36 -15.00
N TRP A 397 12.30 9.55 -15.47
CA TRP A 397 13.15 10.74 -15.32
C TRP A 397 13.24 11.28 -13.90
N LEU A 398 12.17 11.20 -13.11
CA LEU A 398 12.20 11.58 -11.69
C LEU A 398 13.04 10.63 -10.85
N MET A 399 13.08 9.33 -11.20
CA MET A 399 13.84 8.34 -10.47
C MET A 399 15.35 8.48 -10.60
N VAL A 400 15.86 9.05 -11.70
CA VAL A 400 17.31 9.26 -11.87
C VAL A 400 17.91 10.18 -10.80
N PRO A 401 17.47 11.44 -10.65
CA PRO A 401 17.98 12.30 -9.58
C PRO A 401 17.63 11.75 -8.18
N PHE A 402 16.46 11.11 -8.01
CA PHE A 402 16.09 10.48 -6.76
C PHE A 402 17.10 9.39 -6.34
N ALA A 403 17.44 8.47 -7.24
CA ALA A 403 18.42 7.41 -6.98
C ALA A 403 19.83 7.98 -6.70
N PHE A 404 20.21 9.07 -7.39
CA PHE A 404 21.46 9.76 -7.13
C PHE A 404 21.54 10.25 -5.69
N PHE A 405 20.54 11.01 -5.22
CA PHE A 405 20.48 11.51 -3.83
C PHE A 405 20.31 10.38 -2.81
N LEU A 406 19.60 9.31 -3.16
CA LEU A 406 19.45 8.14 -2.31
C LEU A 406 20.81 7.47 -2.02
N GLY A 407 21.67 7.36 -3.02
CA GLY A 407 23.00 6.78 -2.88
C GLY A 407 23.92 7.61 -1.98
N ILE A 408 23.95 8.93 -2.17
CA ILE A 408 24.88 9.79 -1.43
C ILE A 408 24.39 10.23 -0.04
N GLY A 409 23.06 10.33 0.14
CA GLY A 409 22.45 10.91 1.34
C GLY A 409 22.92 10.31 2.67
N PRO A 410 23.03 8.98 2.82
CA PRO A 410 23.53 8.35 4.03
C PRO A 410 24.97 8.69 4.42
N LEU A 411 25.78 9.08 3.45
CA LEU A 411 27.20 9.43 3.64
C LEU A 411 27.38 10.89 4.07
N ILE A 412 26.49 11.78 3.65
CA ILE A 412 26.60 13.22 3.95
C ILE A 412 26.32 13.47 5.44
N ARG A 413 27.11 14.37 6.04
CA ARG A 413 26.98 14.77 7.46
C ARG A 413 25.82 15.74 7.67
N TRP A 414 25.34 15.81 8.90
CA TRP A 414 24.35 16.79 9.33
C TRP A 414 24.94 18.21 9.39
N LYS A 415 24.13 19.22 9.13
CA LYS A 415 24.41 20.66 9.11
C LYS A 415 25.31 21.11 7.96
N ARG A 416 26.47 20.51 7.80
CA ARG A 416 27.52 20.89 6.85
C ARG A 416 28.39 19.70 6.51
N ASP A 417 28.71 19.56 5.27
CA ASP A 417 29.72 18.60 4.77
C ASP A 417 30.53 19.21 3.62
N ASN A 418 31.60 18.51 3.24
CA ASN A 418 32.39 18.81 2.06
C ASN A 418 32.42 17.59 1.14
N LEU A 419 31.99 17.77 -0.09
CA LEU A 419 31.95 16.68 -1.09
C LEU A 419 33.33 16.17 -1.50
N SER A 420 34.43 16.90 -1.21
CA SER A 420 35.79 16.48 -1.58
C SER A 420 36.15 15.10 -1.04
N GLY A 421 35.72 14.78 0.18
CA GLY A 421 35.93 13.44 0.79
C GLY A 421 35.09 12.33 0.17
N LEU A 422 34.00 12.67 -0.52
CA LEU A 422 33.11 11.74 -1.20
C LEU A 422 33.37 11.65 -2.72
N ALA A 423 34.17 12.55 -3.28
CA ALA A 423 34.40 12.62 -4.73
C ALA A 423 35.00 11.32 -5.28
N LYS A 424 36.02 10.75 -4.62
CA LYS A 424 36.64 9.49 -5.03
C LYS A 424 35.66 8.30 -4.95
N PRO A 425 34.98 8.00 -3.82
CA PRO A 425 34.00 6.93 -3.78
C PRO A 425 32.84 7.14 -4.74
N MET A 426 32.37 8.38 -4.94
CA MET A 426 31.33 8.69 -5.95
C MET A 426 31.81 8.37 -7.37
N LEU A 427 33.03 8.78 -7.73
CA LEU A 427 33.58 8.49 -9.05
C LEU A 427 33.76 6.99 -9.28
N VAL A 428 34.36 6.29 -8.31
CA VAL A 428 34.59 4.84 -8.41
C VAL A 428 33.28 4.08 -8.49
N SER A 429 32.32 4.37 -7.60
CA SER A 429 30.99 3.72 -7.62
C SER A 429 30.21 4.06 -8.88
N GLY A 430 30.30 5.30 -9.36
CA GLY A 430 29.64 5.72 -10.60
C GLY A 430 30.19 4.99 -11.82
N LEU A 431 31.52 4.96 -11.98
CA LEU A 431 32.16 4.24 -13.08
C LEU A 431 31.89 2.72 -13.00
N ALA A 432 31.99 2.14 -11.79
CA ALA A 432 31.67 0.73 -11.58
C ALA A 432 30.21 0.43 -11.93
N SER A 433 29.27 1.31 -11.56
CA SER A 433 27.85 1.16 -11.92
C SER A 433 27.61 1.22 -13.43
N LEU A 434 28.25 2.17 -14.12
CA LEU A 434 28.13 2.31 -15.58
C LEU A 434 28.68 1.07 -16.31
N ILE A 435 29.88 0.63 -15.93
CA ILE A 435 30.54 -0.51 -16.58
C ILE A 435 29.78 -1.81 -16.29
N LEU A 436 29.48 -2.08 -15.00
CA LEU A 436 28.84 -3.32 -14.63
C LEU A 436 27.40 -3.38 -15.16
N ALA A 437 26.65 -2.28 -15.17
CA ALA A 437 25.33 -2.22 -15.79
C ALA A 437 25.37 -2.58 -17.27
N TYR A 438 26.35 -2.05 -18.02
CA TYR A 438 26.54 -2.39 -19.43
C TYR A 438 26.82 -3.89 -19.61
N VAL A 439 27.74 -4.44 -18.82
CA VAL A 439 28.07 -5.87 -18.87
C VAL A 439 26.86 -6.74 -18.53
N LEU A 440 26.09 -6.38 -17.48
CA LEU A 440 24.91 -7.14 -17.08
C LEU A 440 23.83 -7.10 -18.16
N VAL A 441 23.54 -5.94 -18.75
CA VAL A 441 22.56 -5.85 -19.84
C VAL A 441 23.04 -6.65 -21.06
N ALA A 442 24.31 -6.60 -21.41
CA ALA A 442 24.87 -7.37 -22.53
C ALA A 442 24.84 -8.89 -22.31
N LEU A 443 24.93 -9.34 -21.05
CA LEU A 443 24.89 -10.77 -20.70
C LEU A 443 23.46 -11.32 -20.49
N LEU A 444 22.53 -10.47 -20.05
CA LEU A 444 21.19 -10.88 -19.62
C LEU A 444 20.11 -10.60 -20.65
N ALA A 445 20.41 -9.84 -21.70
CA ALA A 445 19.44 -9.44 -22.72
C ALA A 445 20.01 -9.61 -24.13
N ASP A 446 19.13 -9.94 -25.10
CA ASP A 446 19.52 -10.20 -26.49
C ASP A 446 19.87 -8.92 -27.26
N PHE A 447 19.41 -7.77 -26.78
CA PHE A 447 19.64 -6.46 -27.40
C PHE A 447 19.69 -5.37 -26.35
N PHE A 448 20.41 -4.29 -26.66
CA PHE A 448 20.59 -3.18 -25.72
C PHE A 448 19.35 -2.29 -25.67
N GLN A 449 18.85 -2.05 -24.45
CA GLN A 449 17.80 -1.07 -24.14
C GLN A 449 18.31 -0.01 -23.16
N PHE A 450 18.27 1.25 -23.58
CA PHE A 450 18.83 2.36 -22.81
C PHE A 450 18.15 2.52 -21.44
N MET A 451 16.82 2.38 -21.35
CA MET A 451 16.08 2.53 -20.08
C MET A 451 16.37 1.39 -19.10
N ALA A 452 16.56 0.16 -19.59
CA ALA A 452 17.00 -0.95 -18.75
C ALA A 452 18.43 -0.72 -18.23
N TYR A 453 19.34 -0.23 -19.09
CA TYR A 453 20.69 0.14 -18.68
C TYR A 453 20.69 1.21 -17.58
N ILE A 454 19.88 2.28 -17.72
CA ILE A 454 19.74 3.32 -16.69
C ILE A 454 19.18 2.73 -15.39
N GLY A 455 18.21 1.83 -15.46
CA GLY A 455 17.68 1.13 -14.29
C GLY A 455 18.76 0.36 -13.53
N TRP A 456 19.60 -0.40 -14.24
CA TRP A 456 20.75 -1.10 -13.66
C TRP A 456 21.79 -0.12 -13.08
N VAL A 457 22.11 0.97 -13.77
CA VAL A 457 23.03 2.01 -13.27
C VAL A 457 22.51 2.59 -11.95
N MET A 458 21.24 2.97 -11.88
CA MET A 458 20.63 3.50 -10.65
C MET A 458 20.69 2.51 -9.49
N ALA A 459 20.33 1.26 -9.74
CA ALA A 459 20.33 0.22 -8.71
C ALA A 459 21.74 -0.08 -8.19
N LEU A 460 22.70 -0.27 -9.09
CA LEU A 460 24.11 -0.52 -8.73
C LEU A 460 24.72 0.69 -8.01
N TRP A 461 24.41 1.90 -8.44
CA TRP A 461 24.81 3.12 -7.73
C TRP A 461 24.35 3.11 -6.28
N ILE A 462 23.08 2.81 -6.03
CA ILE A 462 22.55 2.71 -4.66
C ILE A 462 23.29 1.62 -3.91
N ILE A 463 23.44 0.42 -4.47
CA ILE A 463 24.09 -0.72 -3.82
C ILE A 463 25.54 -0.41 -3.47
N PHE A 464 26.33 0.14 -4.38
CA PHE A 464 27.75 0.43 -4.15
C PHE A 464 27.96 1.54 -3.12
N MET A 465 27.17 2.62 -3.21
CA MET A 465 27.26 3.72 -2.24
C MET A 465 26.85 3.27 -0.82
N HIS A 466 25.85 2.41 -0.70
CA HIS A 466 25.46 1.81 0.61
C HIS A 466 26.50 0.79 1.09
N GLY A 467 27.07 0.00 0.20
CA GLY A 467 28.19 -0.90 0.53
C GLY A 467 29.40 -0.12 1.06
N PHE A 468 29.74 0.99 0.42
CA PHE A 468 30.80 1.89 0.88
C PHE A 468 30.47 2.51 2.25
N GLU A 469 29.26 2.97 2.46
CA GLU A 469 28.77 3.52 3.73
C GLU A 469 28.83 2.46 4.86
N LEU A 470 28.41 1.25 4.57
CA LEU A 470 28.50 0.12 5.49
C LEU A 470 29.97 -0.18 5.88
N TYR A 471 30.85 -0.26 4.88
CA TYR A 471 32.26 -0.48 5.10
C TYR A 471 32.88 0.61 5.97
N GLN A 472 32.66 1.88 5.63
CA GLN A 472 33.17 3.03 6.37
C GLN A 472 32.72 3.04 7.83
N ARG A 473 31.45 2.72 8.10
CA ARG A 473 30.91 2.68 9.47
C ARG A 473 31.43 1.49 10.26
N ALA A 474 31.45 0.32 9.65
CA ALA A 474 31.87 -0.90 10.33
C ALA A 474 33.37 -0.81 10.69
N THR A 475 34.22 -0.24 9.84
CA THR A 475 35.66 -0.17 10.05
C THR A 475 36.14 1.04 10.87
N HIS A 476 35.24 1.99 11.18
CA HIS A 476 35.62 3.25 11.85
C HIS A 476 36.34 3.06 13.21
N ARG A 477 35.96 2.04 14.00
CA ARG A 477 36.52 1.76 15.34
C ARG A 477 36.82 0.28 15.59
N HIS A 478 36.51 -0.60 14.68
CA HIS A 478 36.57 -2.04 14.83
C HIS A 478 37.00 -2.69 13.52
N SER A 479 37.39 -3.97 13.57
CA SER A 479 37.44 -4.78 12.36
C SER A 479 36.03 -4.87 11.72
N PHE A 480 35.94 -5.08 10.43
CA PHE A 480 34.68 -5.09 9.69
C PHE A 480 33.64 -6.02 10.31
N THR A 481 34.00 -7.26 10.61
CA THR A 481 33.11 -8.27 11.19
C THR A 481 32.55 -7.85 12.55
N VAL A 482 33.39 -7.33 13.44
CA VAL A 482 32.95 -6.81 14.74
C VAL A 482 32.13 -5.52 14.58
N GLY A 483 32.51 -4.64 13.67
CA GLY A 483 31.81 -3.39 13.44
C GLY A 483 30.37 -3.61 12.94
N VAL A 484 30.18 -4.54 12.01
CA VAL A 484 28.85 -4.90 11.47
C VAL A 484 27.89 -5.34 12.58
N THR A 485 28.34 -6.14 13.55
CA THR A 485 27.48 -6.62 14.66
C THR A 485 27.08 -5.50 15.63
N LYS A 486 27.81 -4.39 15.66
CA LYS A 486 27.55 -3.24 16.54
C LYS A 486 26.67 -2.16 15.91
N LEU A 487 26.29 -2.29 14.63
CA LEU A 487 25.44 -1.33 13.96
C LEU A 487 24.03 -1.33 14.56
N GLN A 488 23.45 -0.14 14.65
CA GLN A 488 22.10 0.05 15.21
C GLN A 488 21.02 -0.52 14.26
N ARG A 489 19.91 -0.97 14.83
CA ARG A 489 18.75 -1.45 14.03
C ARG A 489 18.27 -0.44 13.01
N SER A 490 18.27 0.85 13.35
CA SER A 490 17.88 1.90 12.39
C SER A 490 18.81 2.03 11.19
N HIS A 491 20.08 1.63 11.31
CA HIS A 491 21.00 1.57 10.19
C HIS A 491 20.63 0.43 9.25
N TRP A 492 20.39 -0.76 9.78
CA TRP A 492 19.93 -1.91 9.01
C TRP A 492 18.57 -1.65 8.33
N ALA A 493 17.65 -1.01 9.05
CA ALA A 493 16.37 -0.60 8.46
C ALA A 493 16.57 0.32 7.24
N MET A 494 17.44 1.32 7.33
CA MET A 494 17.78 2.17 6.19
C MET A 494 18.40 1.36 5.05
N MET A 495 19.36 0.48 5.34
CA MET A 495 20.04 -0.35 4.34
C MET A 495 19.04 -1.23 3.58
N PHE A 496 18.21 -2.00 4.30
CA PHE A 496 17.22 -2.87 3.65
C PHE A 496 16.15 -2.09 2.88
N GLY A 497 15.73 -0.92 3.38
CA GLY A 497 14.77 -0.08 2.67
C GLY A 497 15.31 0.42 1.33
N HIS A 498 16.54 0.93 1.31
CA HIS A 498 17.17 1.47 0.11
C HIS A 498 17.59 0.37 -0.88
N ILE A 499 18.18 -0.73 -0.39
CA ILE A 499 18.52 -1.88 -1.24
C ILE A 499 17.25 -2.53 -1.79
N GLY A 500 16.18 -2.63 -1.00
CA GLY A 500 14.89 -3.12 -1.48
C GLY A 500 14.37 -2.31 -2.67
N LEU A 501 14.47 -0.98 -2.60
CA LEU A 501 14.10 -0.13 -3.74
C LEU A 501 15.02 -0.38 -4.95
N ALA A 502 16.33 -0.54 -4.75
CA ALA A 502 17.26 -0.86 -5.84
C ALA A 502 16.91 -2.19 -6.53
N VAL A 503 16.54 -3.20 -5.75
CA VAL A 503 16.09 -4.50 -6.27
C VAL A 503 14.79 -4.35 -7.07
N SER A 504 13.81 -3.57 -6.57
CA SER A 504 12.59 -3.28 -7.33
C SER A 504 12.87 -2.54 -8.63
N ILE A 505 13.80 -1.58 -8.64
CA ILE A 505 14.20 -0.84 -9.86
C ILE A 505 14.74 -1.79 -10.93
N ILE A 506 15.56 -2.78 -10.55
CA ILE A 506 16.05 -3.80 -11.50
C ILE A 506 14.87 -4.58 -12.09
N GLY A 507 13.97 -5.08 -11.24
CA GLY A 507 12.79 -5.82 -11.69
C GLY A 507 11.93 -5.02 -12.67
N ILE A 508 11.61 -3.77 -12.31
CA ILE A 508 10.82 -2.86 -13.17
C ILE A 508 11.53 -2.60 -14.49
N ALA A 509 12.82 -2.25 -14.44
CA ALA A 509 13.60 -1.92 -15.64
C ALA A 509 13.69 -3.11 -16.62
N MET A 510 13.90 -4.32 -16.10
CA MET A 510 13.98 -5.52 -16.92
C MET A 510 12.63 -5.91 -17.50
N VAL A 511 11.57 -5.93 -16.67
CA VAL A 511 10.23 -6.29 -17.14
C VAL A 511 9.70 -5.30 -18.17
N GLN A 512 9.84 -3.99 -17.95
CA GLN A 512 9.31 -2.98 -18.89
C GLN A 512 10.00 -3.01 -20.26
N ASN A 513 11.27 -3.39 -20.32
CA ASN A 513 12.05 -3.28 -21.55
C ASN A 513 12.25 -4.60 -22.29
N TYR A 514 12.08 -5.75 -21.61
CA TYR A 514 12.39 -7.07 -22.19
C TYR A 514 11.25 -8.09 -22.04
N SER A 515 10.06 -7.68 -21.59
CA SER A 515 8.90 -8.56 -21.65
C SER A 515 8.49 -8.83 -23.08
N ILE A 516 8.17 -10.08 -23.36
CA ILE A 516 7.63 -10.49 -24.65
C ILE A 516 6.25 -11.07 -24.44
N GLU A 517 5.31 -10.64 -25.26
CA GLU A 517 3.94 -11.10 -25.32
C GLU A 517 3.64 -11.62 -26.72
N ARG A 518 3.00 -12.78 -26.81
CA ARG A 518 2.55 -13.37 -28.08
C ARG A 518 1.16 -13.95 -27.92
N ASP A 519 0.23 -13.46 -28.70
CA ASP A 519 -1.06 -14.08 -28.92
C ASP A 519 -0.94 -15.03 -30.10
N VAL A 520 -1.16 -16.33 -29.85
CA VAL A 520 -0.96 -17.39 -30.83
C VAL A 520 -2.19 -18.29 -30.92
N ARG A 521 -2.41 -18.85 -32.10
CA ARG A 521 -3.37 -19.92 -32.33
C ARG A 521 -2.67 -21.24 -32.15
N LEU A 522 -3.13 -22.09 -31.23
CA LEU A 522 -2.57 -23.41 -30.98
C LEU A 522 -3.68 -24.48 -30.88
N ALA A 523 -3.45 -25.60 -31.53
CA ALA A 523 -4.24 -26.83 -31.35
C ALA A 523 -3.44 -27.85 -30.53
N PRO A 524 -4.10 -28.81 -29.86
CA PRO A 524 -3.43 -29.95 -29.24
C PRO A 524 -2.45 -30.64 -30.20
N GLY A 525 -1.22 -30.89 -29.74
CA GLY A 525 -0.14 -31.46 -30.55
C GLY A 525 0.76 -30.41 -31.21
N GLN A 526 0.43 -29.12 -31.16
CA GLN A 526 1.27 -28.03 -31.67
C GLN A 526 2.14 -27.40 -30.59
N SER A 527 3.22 -26.78 -31.02
CA SER A 527 4.14 -26.04 -30.13
C SER A 527 4.41 -24.62 -30.63
N TYR A 528 4.79 -23.74 -29.72
CA TYR A 528 5.26 -22.40 -30.03
C TYR A 528 6.53 -22.08 -29.23
N ASN A 529 7.54 -21.51 -29.90
CA ASN A 529 8.80 -21.13 -29.28
C ASN A 529 8.83 -19.64 -28.96
N ILE A 530 9.25 -19.30 -27.75
CA ILE A 530 9.54 -17.93 -27.31
C ILE A 530 10.83 -17.91 -26.50
N GLN A 531 11.83 -17.15 -26.92
CA GLN A 531 13.12 -17.05 -26.24
C GLN A 531 13.80 -18.41 -25.94
N GLY A 532 13.74 -19.34 -26.89
CA GLY A 532 14.30 -20.67 -26.74
C GLY A 532 13.49 -21.63 -25.85
N TYR A 533 12.34 -21.19 -25.34
CA TYR A 533 11.38 -22.00 -24.60
C TYR A 533 10.29 -22.52 -25.53
N ASP A 534 10.15 -23.82 -25.64
CA ASP A 534 9.10 -24.48 -26.42
C ASP A 534 7.90 -24.81 -25.55
N PHE A 535 6.74 -24.29 -25.94
CA PHE A 535 5.46 -24.56 -25.29
C PHE A 535 4.66 -25.55 -26.16
N TYR A 536 4.70 -26.82 -25.81
CA TYR A 536 3.97 -27.86 -26.49
C TYR A 536 2.59 -28.06 -25.86
N PHE A 537 1.53 -27.79 -26.61
CA PHE A 537 0.14 -27.95 -26.17
C PHE A 537 -0.26 -29.45 -26.20
N LYS A 538 -0.25 -30.11 -25.04
CA LYS A 538 -0.51 -31.55 -24.92
C LYS A 538 -1.99 -31.88 -25.12
N GLY A 539 -2.90 -31.04 -24.63
CA GLY A 539 -4.34 -31.25 -24.71
C GLY A 539 -5.11 -30.64 -23.56
N ILE A 540 -6.41 -30.90 -23.52
CA ILE A 540 -7.37 -30.36 -22.57
C ILE A 540 -8.00 -31.51 -21.79
N LYS A 541 -8.29 -31.25 -20.50
CA LYS A 541 -9.02 -32.16 -19.61
C LYS A 541 -10.09 -31.36 -18.87
N ASP A 542 -11.25 -31.99 -18.68
CA ASP A 542 -12.30 -31.39 -17.86
C ASP A 542 -11.86 -31.30 -16.39
N LYS A 543 -12.26 -30.23 -15.73
CA LYS A 543 -12.02 -29.97 -14.32
C LYS A 543 -13.25 -29.32 -13.68
N ASN A 544 -13.86 -30.04 -12.72
CA ASN A 544 -14.97 -29.51 -11.96
C ASN A 544 -14.48 -29.02 -10.58
N GLY A 545 -14.85 -27.81 -10.22
CA GLY A 545 -14.60 -27.23 -8.91
C GLY A 545 -15.86 -27.22 -8.03
N PRO A 546 -15.74 -26.68 -6.81
CA PRO A 546 -16.87 -26.68 -5.87
C PRO A 546 -18.06 -25.87 -6.39
N ASN A 547 -17.85 -24.77 -7.11
CA ASN A 547 -18.88 -23.88 -7.63
C ASN A 547 -18.66 -23.48 -9.11
N TYR A 548 -17.73 -24.14 -9.81
CA TYR A 548 -17.46 -23.92 -11.22
C TYR A 548 -17.27 -25.24 -11.98
N ASP A 549 -17.52 -25.21 -13.26
CA ASP A 549 -17.14 -26.22 -14.25
C ASP A 549 -16.10 -25.60 -15.17
N GLY A 550 -15.19 -26.40 -15.69
CA GLY A 550 -14.14 -25.86 -16.54
C GLY A 550 -13.25 -26.90 -17.14
N PHE A 551 -12.11 -26.46 -17.64
CA PHE A 551 -11.09 -27.34 -18.19
C PHE A 551 -9.68 -26.83 -17.87
N VAL A 552 -8.74 -27.76 -17.92
CA VAL A 552 -7.30 -27.53 -17.76
C VAL A 552 -6.62 -27.86 -19.09
N ALA A 553 -5.85 -26.92 -19.58
CA ALA A 553 -4.98 -27.08 -20.73
C ALA A 553 -3.54 -27.36 -20.25
N ASP A 554 -3.00 -28.52 -20.63
CA ASP A 554 -1.66 -28.94 -20.26
C ASP A 554 -0.65 -28.49 -21.33
N PHE A 555 0.34 -27.64 -20.92
CA PHE A 555 1.45 -27.19 -21.76
C PHE A 555 2.77 -27.74 -21.24
N LYS A 556 3.42 -28.63 -21.98
CA LYS A 556 4.77 -29.07 -21.67
C LYS A 556 5.76 -27.98 -22.10
N VAL A 557 6.56 -27.50 -21.17
CA VAL A 557 7.60 -26.51 -21.44
C VAL A 557 8.96 -27.16 -21.46
N SER A 558 9.76 -26.89 -22.49
CA SER A 558 11.14 -27.33 -22.61
C SER A 558 12.04 -26.16 -23.03
N HIS A 559 13.32 -26.23 -22.69
CA HIS A 559 14.34 -25.27 -23.09
C HIS A 559 15.53 -26.02 -23.69
N GLN A 560 15.92 -25.66 -24.92
CA GLN A 560 16.99 -26.34 -25.66
C GLN A 560 16.82 -27.87 -25.73
N GLY A 561 15.56 -28.34 -25.82
CA GLY A 561 15.22 -29.74 -25.85
C GLY A 561 15.08 -30.43 -24.48
N GLU A 562 15.54 -29.83 -23.41
CA GLU A 562 15.37 -30.34 -22.05
C GLU A 562 14.00 -30.00 -21.47
N TYR A 563 13.33 -30.94 -20.84
CA TYR A 563 12.06 -30.74 -20.16
C TYR A 563 12.26 -29.91 -18.89
N LEU A 564 11.46 -28.85 -18.75
CA LEU A 564 11.46 -28.01 -17.55
C LEU A 564 10.26 -28.29 -16.65
N ASN A 565 9.04 -28.13 -17.19
CA ASN A 565 7.81 -28.17 -16.40
C ASN A 565 6.59 -28.46 -17.29
N THR A 566 5.46 -28.80 -16.67
CA THR A 566 4.14 -28.78 -17.33
C THR A 566 3.28 -27.71 -16.69
N LEU A 567 2.82 -26.75 -17.47
CA LEU A 567 1.95 -25.67 -17.05
C LEU A 567 0.48 -26.06 -17.25
N HIS A 568 -0.35 -25.76 -16.26
CA HIS A 568 -1.76 -26.11 -16.20
C HIS A 568 -2.61 -24.84 -16.24
N ALA A 569 -2.89 -24.32 -17.43
CA ALA A 569 -3.75 -23.15 -17.61
C ALA A 569 -5.22 -23.56 -17.57
N GLU A 570 -6.05 -22.83 -16.82
CA GLU A 570 -7.44 -23.20 -16.60
C GLU A 570 -8.41 -22.16 -17.18
N LYS A 571 -9.57 -22.64 -17.61
CA LYS A 571 -10.77 -21.83 -17.80
C LYS A 571 -11.88 -22.37 -16.92
N ARG A 572 -12.49 -21.49 -16.13
CA ARG A 572 -13.53 -21.81 -15.14
C ARG A 572 -14.81 -21.09 -15.48
N PHE A 573 -15.90 -21.83 -15.61
CA PHE A 573 -17.25 -21.29 -15.74
C PHE A 573 -17.94 -21.34 -14.38
N TYR A 574 -18.11 -20.21 -13.75
CA TYR A 574 -18.78 -20.09 -12.45
C TYR A 574 -20.29 -20.19 -12.62
N ARG A 575 -20.90 -21.26 -12.04
CA ARG A 575 -22.31 -21.64 -12.28
C ARG A 575 -23.29 -20.55 -11.86
N THR A 576 -23.11 -19.96 -10.69
CA THR A 576 -24.00 -18.92 -10.14
C THR A 576 -23.79 -17.58 -10.83
N ALA A 577 -22.54 -17.15 -11.02
CA ALA A 577 -22.21 -15.91 -11.72
C ALA A 577 -22.47 -15.95 -13.22
N ARG A 578 -22.57 -17.16 -13.81
CA ARG A 578 -22.68 -17.40 -15.27
C ARG A 578 -21.60 -16.68 -16.07
N SER A 579 -20.40 -16.67 -15.56
CA SER A 579 -19.25 -16.00 -16.16
C SER A 579 -18.06 -16.92 -16.28
N MET A 580 -17.28 -16.68 -17.35
CA MET A 580 -16.04 -17.41 -17.61
C MET A 580 -14.86 -16.64 -17.00
N MET A 581 -13.95 -17.34 -16.33
CA MET A 581 -12.71 -16.82 -15.77
C MET A 581 -11.52 -17.58 -16.35
N THR A 582 -10.42 -16.90 -16.59
CA THR A 582 -9.15 -17.50 -17.05
C THR A 582 -8.15 -17.48 -15.89
N GLU A 583 -7.63 -18.66 -15.57
CA GLU A 583 -6.58 -18.86 -14.59
C GLU A 583 -5.26 -19.11 -15.32
N ALA A 584 -4.31 -18.22 -15.16
CA ALA A 584 -3.03 -18.34 -15.83
C ALA A 584 -2.13 -19.37 -15.16
N ALA A 585 -1.33 -20.08 -15.96
CA ALA A 585 -0.27 -20.94 -15.45
C ALA A 585 1.09 -20.25 -15.57
N ILE A 586 1.88 -20.31 -14.50
CA ILE A 586 3.15 -19.58 -14.41
C ILE A 586 4.27 -20.52 -13.96
N ASP A 587 5.29 -20.69 -14.80
CA ASP A 587 6.56 -21.27 -14.39
C ASP A 587 7.45 -20.18 -13.79
N ARG A 588 7.68 -20.33 -12.50
CA ARG A 588 8.26 -19.31 -11.65
C ARG A 588 9.78 -19.47 -11.56
N GLY A 589 10.54 -18.48 -12.02
CA GLY A 589 11.99 -18.48 -11.97
C GLY A 589 12.60 -17.25 -11.28
N LEU A 590 13.88 -17.35 -10.91
CA LEU A 590 14.59 -16.23 -10.30
C LEU A 590 14.87 -15.10 -11.30
N THR A 591 15.17 -15.46 -12.54
CA THR A 591 15.54 -14.51 -13.62
C THR A 591 14.43 -14.27 -14.62
N ARG A 592 13.39 -15.14 -14.63
CA ARG A 592 12.24 -15.01 -15.55
C ARG A 592 11.02 -15.73 -15.01
N ASP A 593 9.82 -15.31 -15.40
CA ASP A 593 8.62 -16.11 -15.36
C ASP A 593 8.18 -16.43 -16.79
N LEU A 594 7.73 -17.68 -17.02
CA LEU A 594 7.03 -18.09 -18.23
C LEU A 594 5.55 -18.19 -17.87
N TYR A 595 4.72 -17.48 -18.60
CA TYR A 595 3.33 -17.30 -18.25
C TYR A 595 2.46 -17.69 -19.46
N ILE A 596 1.39 -18.43 -19.21
CA ILE A 596 0.45 -18.84 -20.25
C ILE A 596 -0.99 -18.66 -19.76
N ALA A 597 -1.82 -18.05 -20.60
CA ALA A 597 -3.24 -17.88 -20.36
C ALA A 597 -4.05 -18.40 -21.57
N MET A 598 -5.14 -19.11 -21.26
CA MET A 598 -6.06 -19.60 -22.29
C MET A 598 -7.07 -18.54 -22.67
N GLY A 599 -7.17 -18.24 -23.96
CA GLY A 599 -8.22 -17.43 -24.55
C GLY A 599 -9.47 -18.23 -24.92
N GLU A 600 -10.18 -17.77 -25.96
CA GLU A 600 -11.38 -18.42 -26.47
C GLU A 600 -11.04 -19.56 -27.45
N ARG A 601 -11.98 -20.51 -27.58
CA ARG A 601 -11.93 -21.53 -28.62
C ARG A 601 -12.22 -20.88 -29.97
N LEU A 602 -11.45 -21.23 -30.98
CA LEU A 602 -11.59 -20.65 -32.31
C LEU A 602 -12.56 -21.48 -33.20
N ASP A 603 -13.02 -20.89 -34.29
CA ASP A 603 -14.14 -21.40 -35.12
C ASP A 603 -13.89 -22.74 -35.78
N ASP A 604 -12.64 -23.22 -35.85
CA ASP A 604 -12.30 -24.57 -36.39
C ASP A 604 -12.54 -25.70 -35.39
N ASP A 605 -13.05 -25.39 -34.18
CA ASP A 605 -13.33 -26.30 -33.08
C ASP A 605 -12.14 -27.16 -32.59
N LYS A 606 -10.93 -26.89 -33.08
CA LYS A 606 -9.71 -27.63 -32.70
C LYS A 606 -8.63 -26.77 -32.10
N SER A 607 -8.63 -25.47 -32.42
CA SER A 607 -7.61 -24.55 -31.94
C SER A 607 -8.15 -23.54 -30.94
N TRP A 608 -7.23 -22.96 -30.16
CA TRP A 608 -7.47 -22.02 -29.10
C TRP A 608 -6.61 -20.78 -29.29
N ALA A 609 -7.13 -19.63 -28.92
CA ALA A 609 -6.32 -18.46 -28.69
C ALA A 609 -5.51 -18.70 -27.40
N VAL A 610 -4.22 -18.59 -27.48
CA VAL A 610 -3.30 -18.79 -26.34
C VAL A 610 -2.39 -17.59 -26.25
N ARG A 611 -2.31 -17.02 -25.06
CA ARG A 611 -1.42 -15.91 -24.78
C ARG A 611 -0.23 -16.40 -23.98
N ILE A 612 0.98 -16.15 -24.48
CA ILE A 612 2.24 -16.60 -23.89
C ILE A 612 3.12 -15.39 -23.60
N TYR A 613 3.67 -15.34 -22.38
CA TYR A 613 4.58 -14.29 -21.96
C TYR A 613 5.91 -14.83 -21.48
N TYR A 614 6.96 -14.10 -21.81
CA TYR A 614 8.26 -14.16 -21.17
C TYR A 614 8.45 -12.88 -20.34
N LYS A 615 8.58 -13.00 -19.01
CA LYS A 615 8.66 -11.87 -18.06
C LYS A 615 9.99 -11.92 -17.30
N PRO A 616 11.05 -11.21 -17.75
CA PRO A 616 12.35 -11.23 -17.10
C PRO A 616 12.31 -10.45 -15.78
N PHE A 617 12.92 -11.01 -14.74
CA PHE A 617 13.13 -10.39 -13.42
C PHE A 617 11.86 -9.85 -12.71
N VAL A 618 10.67 -10.21 -13.13
CA VAL A 618 9.42 -9.69 -12.55
C VAL A 618 9.34 -9.91 -11.04
N ARG A 619 9.87 -11.02 -10.53
CA ARG A 619 9.87 -11.35 -9.09
C ARG A 619 10.72 -10.43 -8.24
N TRP A 620 11.68 -9.73 -8.84
CA TRP A 620 12.53 -8.78 -8.15
C TRP A 620 11.76 -7.55 -7.69
N ILE A 621 10.65 -7.21 -8.34
CA ILE A 621 9.73 -6.14 -7.92
C ILE A 621 9.21 -6.43 -6.51
N TRP A 622 8.65 -7.63 -6.31
CA TRP A 622 8.09 -8.04 -5.01
C TRP A 622 9.17 -8.39 -3.99
N ALA A 623 10.30 -8.96 -4.42
CA ALA A 623 11.44 -9.20 -3.55
C ALA A 623 11.97 -7.89 -2.96
N GLY A 624 12.06 -6.83 -3.75
CA GLY A 624 12.43 -5.49 -3.27
C GLY A 624 11.39 -4.91 -2.30
N ALA A 625 10.10 -5.08 -2.58
CA ALA A 625 9.04 -4.67 -1.66
C ALA A 625 9.08 -5.43 -0.33
N LEU A 626 9.39 -6.73 -0.34
CA LEU A 626 9.57 -7.52 0.89
C LEU A 626 10.80 -7.05 1.69
N LEU A 627 11.90 -6.67 1.03
CA LEU A 627 13.07 -6.06 1.71
C LEU A 627 12.70 -4.72 2.34
N MET A 628 11.92 -3.87 1.64
CA MET A 628 11.41 -2.62 2.20
C MET A 628 10.48 -2.87 3.40
N ALA A 629 9.63 -3.89 3.33
CA ALA A 629 8.77 -4.28 4.44
C ALA A 629 9.60 -4.78 5.65
N LEU A 630 10.61 -5.60 5.41
CA LEU A 630 11.56 -6.04 6.44
C LEU A 630 12.25 -4.83 7.11
N ALA A 631 12.64 -3.83 6.32
CA ALA A 631 13.18 -2.57 6.84
C ALA A 631 12.21 -1.88 7.82
N GLY A 632 10.92 -1.84 7.48
CA GLY A 632 9.87 -1.33 8.35
C GLY A 632 9.77 -2.09 9.68
N VAL A 633 9.77 -3.43 9.63
CA VAL A 633 9.76 -4.29 10.84
C VAL A 633 10.98 -4.02 11.73
N ILE A 634 12.17 -3.95 11.13
CA ILE A 634 13.42 -3.65 11.88
C ILE A 634 13.35 -2.27 12.51
N ALA A 635 12.84 -1.27 11.78
CA ALA A 635 12.71 0.11 12.27
C ALA A 635 11.76 0.21 13.47
N ILE A 636 10.59 -0.43 13.43
CA ILE A 636 9.60 -0.43 14.51
C ILE A 636 10.16 -1.17 15.74
N SER A 637 10.95 -2.21 15.54
CA SER A 637 11.57 -3.00 16.61
C SER A 637 12.70 -2.29 17.35
N ASP A 638 13.09 -1.05 16.96
CA ASP A 638 14.20 -0.32 17.56
C ASP A 638 13.87 0.06 19.03
N LYS A 639 14.78 -0.36 19.93
CA LYS A 639 14.62 -0.14 21.38
C LYS A 639 14.50 1.34 21.77
N ARG A 640 14.92 2.28 20.92
CA ARG A 640 14.79 3.73 21.16
C ARG A 640 13.34 4.21 21.21
N TYR A 641 12.42 3.48 20.61
CA TYR A 641 10.98 3.77 20.67
C TYR A 641 10.28 3.10 21.87
N ARG A 642 10.98 2.23 22.61
CA ARG A 642 10.47 1.66 23.85
C ARG A 642 10.67 2.68 24.98
N PHE A 643 9.58 3.13 25.59
CA PHE A 643 9.65 4.03 26.73
C PHE A 643 10.41 3.34 27.90
N ARG A 644 11.58 3.87 28.29
CA ARG A 644 12.18 3.52 29.58
C ARG A 644 11.28 4.12 30.66
N LYS A 645 10.75 3.30 31.59
CA LYS A 645 10.23 3.78 32.87
C LYS A 645 11.36 4.56 33.54
N ASN A 646 11.26 5.87 33.60
CA ASN A 646 12.11 6.67 34.48
C ASN A 646 11.70 6.35 35.91
N THR A 647 12.37 5.42 36.56
CA THR A 647 12.24 5.04 37.98
C THR A 647 12.79 6.14 38.93
N LYS A 648 13.14 7.34 38.42
CA LYS A 648 13.78 8.42 39.18
C LYS A 648 12.92 9.70 39.33
N MET A 649 11.60 9.64 39.17
CA MET A 649 10.71 10.79 39.44
C MET A 649 9.63 10.49 40.49
N GLN A 650 9.92 9.60 41.47
CA GLN A 650 9.04 9.39 42.62
C GLN A 650 9.73 9.72 43.96
N GLU A 651 10.92 10.33 43.93
CA GLU A 651 11.62 10.80 45.13
C GLU A 651 12.13 12.25 44.97
N ALA A 652 11.25 13.15 44.61
CA ALA A 652 11.48 14.61 44.74
C ALA A 652 10.15 15.32 44.92
#